data_85b43de97fe2b3d80516060ae013eeb9
#
_entry.id   85b43de97fe2b3d80516060ae013eeb9
#
_cell.length_a   1.000
_cell.length_b   1.000
_cell.length_c   1.000
_cell.angle_alpha   90.00
_cell.angle_beta   90.00
_cell.angle_gamma   90.00
#
_symmetry.space_group_name_H-M   'P 1'
#
loop_
_entity.id
_entity.type
_entity.pdbx_description
1 polymer ?
#
loop_
_entity_poly.entity_id
_entity_poly.type
_entity_poly.pdbx_seq_one_letter_code
_entity_poly.pdbx_strand_id
1 'polypeptide(L)'
;LTLYQKRKKFMTNRKKSSESLVGTGSILSSVAGPSDAEPPKTMPDKSPVAKRLLSKTVDGQLLAAAVPNNSNKPDEYGDAARVPQQGETVEPRSPAATGSTSTEIETSDKVGDGKPVIGENALIVSLDRVRVDSGGQVLTTNQGVPVADNQNSLKVGLRGPTVMEDFILREKITHFDHERIPERVVHARGSAAHGYFEAYKDLSDFTMAAPFAAAGKRTPVFTRFSTVAGERGSADTVRDVRGFAVKFYTDEGNWDLVGNNIPVFFIQDAMKFPDLIHAVKPEPHNGMPQAASAHDNFWDFASLTPESTHMLLWHMSDRAIPRSYRMMQGFGVHTFRLVNAEGVSVFCKFHWTPLAGTHSLVWDEAVKIAGADPDFHRRDLWEAIEAGVFPEWELGLQIFSEEEADGFAFDVLDPTKLVPEEFVAVVPVGKMTLNRNPDNFFTETEQVAFCTAHVVPGIDFSNDPLLQGRILSYIDTQISRLGGANFHEIPINSPVAQVHNNQRDGMHRQAIHRGRSNYEPNSFGGGCPFQAGTSGYRSFPEPIAEDKVRGKPALFSDHYSQARLFWNSQSDAEKSHIINAFGFELTRVQTPAVRVRVLSMLANVAPELAAKVASKLGLDVPEPMPLASNLPILEYDPSPALSLLTRPGEMGARTRRVAILVADAVDGNAAQAAYGMLLKNGAVPRMVGAKLGKVSTSEGAAIDVEISMEAGPSVLYDALVVPGGKVAIRQLSQDGNALEFVRLQHRHCKPILAIGDGGSLLSKADIPAILPDGSVDPSLIVIGEDGLKQGMEKFLTALEVHRCYTRETEPPPT
;
A
#
# COMPACT_ATOMS: atom_id res chain seq x y z
N LEU A 1 8.00 48.35 48.82
CA LEU A 1 6.59 48.85 48.92
C LEU A 1 6.14 49.57 47.61
N THR A 2 7.05 50.20 46.87
CA THR A 2 6.71 50.97 45.67
C THR A 2 6.41 50.11 44.44
N LEU A 3 6.99 48.90 44.37
CA LEU A 3 6.77 47.96 43.26
C LEU A 3 5.46 47.16 43.42
N TYR A 4 5.03 46.92 44.66
CA TYR A 4 3.79 46.23 44.97
C TYR A 4 2.56 47.07 44.72
N GLN A 5 2.63 48.37 44.93
CA GLN A 5 1.52 49.31 44.61
C GLN A 5 1.36 49.58 43.11
N LYS A 6 2.43 49.50 42.31
CA LYS A 6 2.35 49.57 40.84
C LYS A 6 1.69 48.35 40.21
N ARG A 7 1.92 47.16 40.79
CA ARG A 7 1.26 45.92 40.33
C ARG A 7 -0.25 45.95 40.57
N LYS A 8 -0.70 46.45 41.69
CA LYS A 8 -2.14 46.56 42.01
C LYS A 8 -2.87 47.53 41.10
N LYS A 9 -2.22 48.61 40.64
CA LYS A 9 -2.80 49.58 39.70
C LYS A 9 -2.89 49.05 38.26
N PHE A 10 -2.01 48.11 37.89
CA PHE A 10 -2.04 47.46 36.57
C PHE A 10 -3.17 46.39 36.49
N MET A 11 -3.42 45.67 37.57
CA MET A 11 -4.52 44.68 37.63
C MET A 11 -5.90 45.30 37.71
N THR A 12 -6.03 46.49 38.31
CA THR A 12 -7.36 47.20 38.41
C THR A 12 -7.77 47.86 37.08
N ASN A 13 -6.84 48.21 36.20
CA ASN A 13 -7.19 48.72 34.88
C ASN A 13 -7.58 47.65 33.86
N ARG A 14 -7.15 46.40 34.05
CA ARG A 14 -7.63 45.27 33.22
C ARG A 14 -9.07 44.84 33.48
N LYS A 15 -9.59 45.06 34.70
CA LYS A 15 -10.99 44.75 35.06
C LYS A 15 -12.02 45.75 34.53
N LYS A 16 -11.57 46.94 34.06
CA LYS A 16 -12.51 47.98 33.53
C LYS A 16 -12.67 47.96 32.01
N SER A 17 -11.84 47.19 31.29
CA SER A 17 -11.94 47.04 29.81
C SER A 17 -12.76 45.81 29.39
N SER A 18 -13.17 44.94 30.33
CA SER A 18 -13.92 43.73 30.03
C SER A 18 -15.44 43.87 30.09
N GLU A 19 -15.99 45.06 30.45
CA GLU A 19 -17.42 45.25 30.55
C GLU A 19 -18.08 45.94 29.35
N SER A 20 -17.40 46.20 28.24
CA SER A 20 -17.94 46.86 27.04
C SER A 20 -17.91 46.05 25.75
N LEU A 21 -17.74 44.74 25.81
CA LEU A 21 -17.71 43.85 24.62
C LEU A 21 -18.86 42.83 24.64
N VAL A 22 -20.06 43.28 25.10
CA VAL A 22 -21.32 42.56 24.84
C VAL A 22 -21.97 43.24 23.65
N GLY A 23 -21.65 42.81 22.44
CA GLY A 23 -22.30 43.37 21.26
C GLY A 23 -21.64 43.05 19.93
N THR A 24 -20.86 42.01 19.83
CA THR A 24 -20.44 41.48 18.51
C THR A 24 -21.19 40.20 18.25
N GLY A 25 -22.25 40.32 17.46
CA GLY A 25 -22.88 39.16 16.84
C GLY A 25 -21.77 38.31 16.22
N SER A 26 -21.83 37.03 16.55
CA SER A 26 -20.85 36.02 16.14
C SER A 26 -20.55 36.18 14.67
N ILE A 27 -19.27 36.32 14.31
CA ILE A 27 -18.79 36.22 12.91
C ILE A 27 -19.21 34.86 12.31
N LEU A 28 -19.54 33.87 13.13
CA LEU A 28 -20.14 32.60 12.74
C LEU A 28 -21.60 32.71 12.25
N SER A 29 -22.31 33.81 12.49
CA SER A 29 -23.69 34.00 11.99
C SER A 29 -23.72 34.57 10.56
N SER A 30 -22.64 35.04 9.99
CA SER A 30 -22.55 35.55 8.61
C SER A 30 -21.89 34.59 7.63
N VAL A 31 -21.25 33.54 8.12
CA VAL A 31 -20.90 32.40 7.30
C VAL A 31 -22.08 31.44 7.46
N ALA A 32 -22.90 31.33 6.42
CA ALA A 32 -23.95 30.32 6.38
C ALA A 32 -23.34 29.01 6.85
N GLY A 33 -23.83 28.49 7.97
CA GLY A 33 -23.29 27.26 8.54
C GLY A 33 -23.38 26.15 7.50
N PRO A 34 -22.46 25.21 7.50
CA PRO A 34 -22.47 24.08 6.55
C PRO A 34 -23.74 23.23 6.62
N SER A 35 -24.61 23.43 7.62
CA SER A 35 -25.93 22.77 7.72
C SER A 35 -26.90 23.13 6.59
N ASP A 36 -26.66 24.26 5.89
CA ASP A 36 -27.49 24.73 4.77
C ASP A 36 -26.79 24.60 3.42
N ALA A 37 -25.57 24.06 3.37
CA ALA A 37 -24.93 23.68 2.12
C ALA A 37 -25.68 22.47 1.56
N GLU A 38 -26.57 22.72 0.58
CA GLU A 38 -27.11 21.61 -0.22
C GLU A 38 -25.92 20.75 -0.67
N PRO A 39 -26.01 19.42 -0.52
CA PRO A 39 -24.99 18.53 -1.05
C PRO A 39 -24.80 18.86 -2.53
N PRO A 40 -23.56 18.74 -3.08
CA PRO A 40 -23.32 19.00 -4.48
C PRO A 40 -24.40 18.34 -5.30
N LYS A 41 -25.12 19.10 -6.13
CA LYS A 41 -26.27 18.59 -6.92
C LYS A 41 -25.88 17.46 -7.89
N THR A 42 -24.58 17.19 -7.99
CA THR A 42 -23.97 16.14 -8.78
C THR A 42 -23.90 14.77 -8.10
N MET A 43 -24.13 14.70 -6.77
CA MET A 43 -24.13 13.41 -6.05
C MET A 43 -25.54 12.84 -5.92
N PRO A 44 -25.85 11.70 -6.55
CA PRO A 44 -27.12 11.03 -6.32
C PRO A 44 -27.22 10.59 -4.85
N ASP A 45 -28.29 11.01 -4.20
CA ASP A 45 -28.59 10.89 -2.78
C ASP A 45 -28.66 9.44 -2.24
N LYS A 46 -28.42 8.42 -3.05
CA LYS A 46 -28.75 7.02 -2.72
C LYS A 46 -27.58 6.03 -2.62
N SER A 47 -26.35 6.42 -3.00
CA SER A 47 -25.21 5.53 -2.88
C SER A 47 -24.62 5.57 -1.46
N PRO A 48 -24.40 4.42 -0.77
CA PRO A 48 -23.71 4.40 0.51
C PRO A 48 -22.31 5.02 0.47
N VAL A 49 -21.60 4.87 -0.65
CA VAL A 49 -20.27 5.47 -0.88
C VAL A 49 -20.39 7.00 -0.97
N ALA A 50 -21.36 7.51 -1.77
CA ALA A 50 -21.59 8.95 -1.90
C ALA A 50 -21.96 9.60 -0.57
N LYS A 51 -22.81 8.96 0.24
CA LYS A 51 -23.19 9.45 1.57
C LYS A 51 -21.99 9.54 2.52
N ARG A 52 -21.11 8.55 2.52
CA ARG A 52 -19.89 8.56 3.34
C ARG A 52 -18.89 9.64 2.90
N LEU A 53 -18.65 9.77 1.61
CA LEU A 53 -17.78 10.83 1.08
C LEU A 53 -18.35 12.22 1.38
N LEU A 54 -19.66 12.39 1.29
CA LEU A 54 -20.34 13.64 1.58
C LEU A 54 -20.23 14.00 3.07
N SER A 55 -20.48 13.06 3.99
CA SER A 55 -20.35 13.32 5.43
C SER A 55 -18.93 13.77 5.79
N LYS A 56 -17.91 13.11 5.27
CA LYS A 56 -16.50 13.50 5.49
C LYS A 56 -16.17 14.89 4.95
N THR A 57 -16.74 15.27 3.81
CA THR A 57 -16.57 16.62 3.26
C THR A 57 -17.21 17.66 4.17
N VAL A 58 -18.39 17.39 4.70
CA VAL A 58 -19.10 18.27 5.64
C VAL A 58 -18.31 18.40 6.95
N ASP A 59 -17.84 17.28 7.52
CA ASP A 59 -17.05 17.28 8.75
C ASP A 59 -15.72 18.03 8.56
N GLY A 60 -15.06 17.86 7.44
CA GLY A 60 -13.85 18.60 7.08
C GLY A 60 -14.10 20.11 6.93
N GLN A 61 -15.23 20.51 6.36
CA GLN A 61 -15.62 21.92 6.25
C GLN A 61 -15.95 22.52 7.62
N LEU A 62 -16.64 21.78 8.50
CA LEU A 62 -16.91 22.20 9.87
C LEU A 62 -15.62 22.41 10.66
N LEU A 63 -14.69 21.47 10.57
CA LEU A 63 -13.40 21.58 11.23
C LEU A 63 -12.61 22.78 10.69
N ALA A 64 -12.53 22.96 9.38
CA ALA A 64 -11.85 24.08 8.77
C ALA A 64 -12.49 25.44 9.11
N ALA A 65 -13.82 25.51 9.23
CA ALA A 65 -14.52 26.73 9.64
C ALA A 65 -14.29 27.08 11.12
N ALA A 66 -13.89 26.11 11.94
CA ALA A 66 -13.55 26.34 13.35
C ALA A 66 -12.15 26.99 13.53
N VAL A 67 -11.29 26.96 12.52
CA VAL A 67 -10.03 27.74 12.46
C VAL A 67 -10.38 29.14 11.91
N PRO A 68 -9.97 30.23 12.54
CA PRO A 68 -8.88 30.47 13.49
C PRO A 68 -9.29 30.58 14.97
N ASN A 69 -10.44 30.13 15.38
CA ASN A 69 -10.93 30.25 16.76
C ASN A 69 -10.13 29.37 17.76
N ASN A 70 -8.81 29.38 17.66
CA ASN A 70 -7.96 28.62 18.56
C ASN A 70 -7.66 29.47 19.81
N SER A 71 -8.26 29.09 20.93
CA SER A 71 -8.09 29.74 22.23
C SER A 71 -6.64 29.71 22.74
N ASN A 72 -5.78 28.89 22.16
CA ASN A 72 -4.36 28.78 22.52
C ASN A 72 -3.47 29.85 21.84
N LYS A 73 -4.04 30.71 20.96
CA LYS A 73 -3.26 31.66 20.17
C LYS A 73 -3.82 33.10 20.21
N PRO A 74 -4.11 33.64 21.40
CA PRO A 74 -4.68 34.98 21.48
C PRO A 74 -3.72 36.07 20.97
N ASP A 75 -2.41 35.84 21.11
CA ASP A 75 -1.41 36.80 20.67
C ASP A 75 -1.23 36.85 19.13
N GLU A 76 -1.66 35.82 18.42
CA GLU A 76 -1.60 35.74 16.96
C GLU A 76 -2.91 36.22 16.29
N TYR A 77 -4.05 36.01 16.94
CA TYR A 77 -5.37 36.31 16.37
C TYR A 77 -6.05 37.53 17.01
N GLY A 78 -5.42 38.16 18.02
CA GLY A 78 -5.97 39.36 18.68
C GLY A 78 -7.37 39.15 19.23
N ASP A 79 -8.24 40.15 19.02
CA ASP A 79 -9.63 40.13 19.53
C ASP A 79 -10.49 39.01 18.88
N ALA A 80 -10.03 38.41 17.79
CA ALA A 80 -10.70 37.27 17.14
C ALA A 80 -10.38 35.93 17.82
N ALA A 81 -9.38 35.87 18.72
CA ALA A 81 -9.11 34.67 19.48
C ALA A 81 -10.25 34.37 20.47
N ARG A 82 -10.83 33.17 20.33
CA ARG A 82 -11.84 32.71 21.27
C ARG A 82 -11.17 32.25 22.56
N VAL A 83 -11.30 33.03 23.60
CA VAL A 83 -10.92 32.55 24.95
C VAL A 83 -12.04 31.64 25.44
N PRO A 84 -11.76 30.38 25.87
CA PRO A 84 -12.77 29.52 26.48
C PRO A 84 -13.46 30.28 27.63
N GLN A 85 -14.79 30.24 27.67
CA GLN A 85 -15.50 30.83 28.76
C GLN A 85 -15.24 30.03 30.04
N GLN A 86 -15.24 30.72 31.18
CA GLN A 86 -15.03 30.07 32.48
C GLN A 86 -16.20 29.07 32.70
N GLY A 87 -15.90 27.78 32.66
CA GLY A 87 -16.88 26.69 32.68
C GLY A 87 -16.87 25.81 31.39
N GLU A 88 -16.20 26.23 30.32
CA GLU A 88 -15.92 25.39 29.12
C GLU A 88 -14.64 24.57 29.29
N THR A 89 -14.08 24.54 30.47
CA THR A 89 -12.95 23.64 30.78
C THR A 89 -13.47 22.21 30.81
N VAL A 90 -13.10 21.45 29.80
CA VAL A 90 -13.29 20.00 29.82
C VAL A 90 -12.55 19.47 31.04
N GLU A 91 -13.22 18.73 31.89
CA GLU A 91 -12.57 18.11 33.04
C GLU A 91 -11.49 17.16 32.57
N PRO A 92 -10.24 17.30 33.07
CA PRO A 92 -9.17 16.42 32.65
C PRO A 92 -9.54 14.99 33.05
N ARG A 93 -9.55 14.09 32.08
CA ARG A 93 -9.76 12.67 32.35
C ARG A 93 -8.53 12.10 33.05
N SER A 94 -8.76 11.20 34.00
CA SER A 94 -7.65 10.52 34.67
C SER A 94 -6.87 9.66 33.67
N PRO A 95 -5.55 9.52 33.82
CA PRO A 95 -4.74 8.63 32.97
C PRO A 95 -5.25 7.19 32.90
N ALA A 96 -5.93 6.73 33.95
CA ALA A 96 -6.56 5.41 33.98
C ALA A 96 -7.80 5.32 33.10
N ALA A 97 -8.47 6.43 32.82
CA ALA A 97 -9.61 6.48 31.93
C ALA A 97 -9.20 6.59 30.45
N THR A 98 -8.00 7.07 30.15
CA THR A 98 -7.50 7.18 28.77
C THR A 98 -7.12 5.84 28.17
N GLY A 99 -6.87 4.81 28.94
CA GLY A 99 -6.56 3.47 28.45
C GLY A 99 -7.77 2.61 28.08
N SER A 100 -9.00 3.05 28.37
CA SER A 100 -10.24 2.29 28.11
C SER A 100 -11.21 3.00 27.17
N THR A 101 -10.73 3.93 26.42
CA THR A 101 -11.55 5.00 25.84
C THR A 101 -12.23 4.69 24.53
N SER A 102 -11.96 3.57 23.90
CA SER A 102 -12.54 3.22 22.61
C SER A 102 -14.05 2.98 22.67
N THR A 103 -14.61 2.71 23.83
CA THR A 103 -16.05 2.49 24.04
C THR A 103 -16.81 3.74 24.48
N GLU A 104 -16.10 4.75 24.99
CA GLU A 104 -16.72 5.94 25.57
C GLU A 104 -16.47 7.22 24.73
N ILE A 105 -15.43 7.21 23.90
CA ILE A 105 -15.05 8.35 23.07
C ILE A 105 -14.82 7.87 21.65
N GLU A 106 -15.49 8.52 20.73
CA GLU A 106 -15.19 8.39 19.31
C GLU A 106 -13.81 8.97 19.02
N THR A 107 -12.79 8.12 19.04
CA THR A 107 -11.40 8.50 18.73
C THR A 107 -11.12 8.49 17.23
N SER A 108 -12.01 7.90 16.46
CA SER A 108 -11.99 7.94 14.99
C SER A 108 -13.40 7.74 14.45
N ASP A 109 -13.66 8.18 13.22
CA ASP A 109 -14.91 7.95 12.48
C ASP A 109 -15.29 6.47 12.37
N LYS A 110 -14.47 5.58 12.86
CA LYS A 110 -14.60 4.13 12.78
C LYS A 110 -15.22 3.54 14.04
N VAL A 111 -15.18 4.29 15.14
CA VAL A 111 -15.82 3.95 16.40
C VAL A 111 -17.21 4.56 16.37
N GLY A 112 -18.20 3.80 16.07
CA GLY A 112 -19.59 4.27 16.05
C GLY A 112 -20.16 4.37 17.47
N ASP A 113 -21.28 5.03 17.58
CA ASP A 113 -22.14 5.31 18.74
C ASP A 113 -22.67 4.03 19.45
N GLY A 114 -21.77 3.16 19.92
CA GLY A 114 -22.09 1.90 20.62
C GLY A 114 -22.61 0.78 19.71
N LYS A 115 -22.56 0.94 18.40
CA LYS A 115 -22.83 -0.12 17.41
C LYS A 115 -21.56 -0.93 17.13
N PRO A 116 -21.67 -2.17 16.63
CA PRO A 116 -20.51 -2.94 16.24
C PRO A 116 -19.60 -2.14 15.32
N VAL A 117 -18.36 -1.92 15.73
CA VAL A 117 -17.38 -1.12 15.01
C VAL A 117 -16.97 -1.90 13.76
N ILE A 118 -16.96 -1.25 12.60
CA ILE A 118 -16.44 -1.87 11.38
C ILE A 118 -14.98 -2.26 11.64
N GLY A 119 -14.67 -3.54 11.45
CA GLY A 119 -13.33 -4.09 11.65
C GLY A 119 -13.00 -4.44 13.10
N GLU A 120 -13.97 -4.46 14.03
CA GLU A 120 -13.73 -4.93 15.39
C GLU A 120 -13.36 -6.42 15.40
N ASN A 121 -12.26 -6.73 16.09
CA ASN A 121 -11.78 -8.08 16.31
C ASN A 121 -10.85 -8.09 17.55
N ALA A 122 -10.32 -9.26 17.93
CA ALA A 122 -9.49 -9.41 19.13
C ALA A 122 -8.24 -8.51 19.14
N LEU A 123 -7.62 -8.25 17.98
CA LEU A 123 -6.50 -7.32 17.87
C LEU A 123 -6.97 -5.88 18.14
N ILE A 124 -8.04 -5.43 17.51
CA ILE A 124 -8.57 -4.07 17.68
C ILE A 124 -8.93 -3.80 19.13
N VAL A 125 -9.62 -4.75 19.78
CA VAL A 125 -9.93 -4.67 21.22
C VAL A 125 -8.66 -4.61 22.07
N SER A 126 -7.61 -5.34 21.71
CA SER A 126 -6.32 -5.25 22.39
C SER A 126 -5.65 -3.88 22.22
N LEU A 127 -5.72 -3.29 21.04
CA LEU A 127 -5.17 -1.95 20.77
C LEU A 127 -5.95 -0.83 21.45
N ASP A 128 -7.24 -1.03 21.73
CA ASP A 128 -8.08 -0.05 22.40
C ASP A 128 -7.55 0.37 23.77
N ARG A 129 -6.83 -0.52 24.44
CA ARG A 129 -6.19 -0.23 25.75
C ARG A 129 -5.13 0.87 25.68
N VAL A 130 -4.59 1.15 24.50
CA VAL A 130 -3.51 2.13 24.28
C VAL A 130 -3.92 3.27 23.34
N ARG A 131 -5.16 3.28 22.85
CA ARG A 131 -5.69 4.42 22.11
C ARG A 131 -5.90 5.61 23.03
N VAL A 132 -5.51 6.79 22.55
CA VAL A 132 -5.66 8.05 23.28
C VAL A 132 -6.37 9.04 22.37
N ASP A 133 -7.46 9.60 22.89
CA ASP A 133 -8.14 10.74 22.28
C ASP A 133 -7.77 12.01 23.02
N SER A 134 -7.29 13.01 22.29
CA SER A 134 -6.96 14.33 22.84
C SER A 134 -8.12 15.32 22.74
N GLY A 135 -9.24 14.94 22.13
CA GLY A 135 -10.42 15.79 21.99
C GLY A 135 -10.97 16.22 23.35
N GLY A 136 -11.03 17.54 23.58
CA GLY A 136 -11.51 18.08 24.85
C GLY A 136 -10.60 17.84 26.06
N GLN A 137 -9.35 17.41 25.87
CA GLN A 137 -8.38 17.21 26.94
C GLN A 137 -7.49 18.45 27.11
N VAL A 138 -7.03 18.68 28.36
CA VAL A 138 -6.02 19.70 28.66
C VAL A 138 -4.66 19.18 28.24
N LEU A 139 -3.84 20.03 27.60
CA LEU A 139 -2.45 19.70 27.28
C LEU A 139 -1.67 19.44 28.57
N THR A 140 -0.86 18.37 28.54
CA THR A 140 0.03 18.01 29.65
C THR A 140 1.44 17.76 29.13
N THR A 141 2.40 17.73 30.04
CA THR A 141 3.71 17.12 29.81
C THR A 141 3.59 15.59 29.78
N ASN A 142 4.65 14.89 29.40
CA ASN A 142 4.73 13.42 29.48
C ASN A 142 4.61 12.89 30.94
N GLN A 143 4.79 13.76 31.92
CA GLN A 143 4.61 13.43 33.35
C GLN A 143 3.21 13.81 33.87
N GLY A 144 2.30 14.22 32.96
CA GLY A 144 0.90 14.58 33.31
C GLY A 144 0.71 15.95 33.93
N VAL A 145 1.71 16.84 33.88
CA VAL A 145 1.59 18.20 34.40
C VAL A 145 0.80 19.07 33.43
N PRO A 146 -0.33 19.68 33.81
CA PRO A 146 -1.10 20.56 32.94
C PRO A 146 -0.29 21.76 32.44
N VAL A 147 -0.34 22.03 31.14
CA VAL A 147 0.44 23.09 30.48
C VAL A 147 -0.44 24.32 30.29
N ALA A 148 -0.01 25.45 30.84
CA ALA A 148 -0.72 26.73 30.74
C ALA A 148 -0.45 27.46 29.40
N ASP A 149 0.74 27.34 28.86
CA ASP A 149 1.18 27.96 27.60
C ASP A 149 2.22 27.05 26.94
N ASN A 150 1.90 26.49 25.76
CA ASN A 150 2.82 25.71 24.96
C ASN A 150 3.32 26.42 23.69
N GLN A 151 3.01 27.72 23.54
CA GLN A 151 3.39 28.51 22.36
C GLN A 151 4.58 29.43 22.65
N ASN A 152 4.75 29.84 23.89
CA ASN A 152 5.81 30.75 24.30
C ASN A 152 6.76 30.11 25.32
N SER A 153 8.06 30.24 25.05
CA SER A 153 9.10 29.82 26.01
C SER A 153 9.20 30.76 27.22
N LEU A 154 9.65 30.22 28.35
CA LEU A 154 9.93 31.01 29.54
C LEU A 154 11.15 31.94 29.32
N LYS A 155 10.98 33.25 29.53
CA LYS A 155 11.99 34.27 29.26
C LYS A 155 12.22 35.17 30.44
N VAL A 156 13.42 35.73 30.51
CA VAL A 156 13.75 36.80 31.47
C VAL A 156 13.35 38.16 30.85
N GLY A 157 12.05 38.49 31.03
CA GLY A 157 11.42 39.61 30.31
C GLY A 157 11.03 39.22 28.87
N LEU A 158 9.99 39.85 28.29
CA LEU A 158 9.40 39.47 27.00
C LEU A 158 10.38 39.48 25.82
N ARG A 159 11.44 40.30 25.87
CA ARG A 159 12.52 40.35 24.88
C ARG A 159 13.84 39.76 25.37
N GLY A 160 13.83 39.18 26.57
CA GLY A 160 15.01 38.61 27.19
C GLY A 160 15.29 37.18 26.72
N PRO A 161 16.40 36.60 27.20
CA PRO A 161 16.78 35.22 26.85
C PRO A 161 15.78 34.20 27.40
N THR A 162 15.59 33.14 26.64
CA THR A 162 14.91 31.90 27.11
C THR A 162 15.80 31.20 28.13
N VAL A 163 15.21 30.64 29.16
CA VAL A 163 15.92 29.98 30.25
C VAL A 163 15.70 28.46 30.25
N MET A 164 16.77 27.74 30.61
CA MET A 164 16.79 26.26 30.54
C MET A 164 15.96 25.59 31.66
N GLU A 165 15.46 26.33 32.64
CA GLU A 165 14.49 25.83 33.64
C GLU A 165 13.08 25.62 33.03
N ASP A 166 12.84 26.07 31.79
CA ASP A 166 11.62 25.79 31.04
C ASP A 166 11.58 24.30 30.66
N PHE A 167 11.07 23.48 31.59
CA PHE A 167 11.01 22.04 31.39
C PHE A 167 9.97 21.66 30.30
N ILE A 168 8.98 22.48 30.04
CA ILE A 168 7.99 22.27 28.97
C ILE A 168 8.66 22.41 27.61
N LEU A 169 9.44 23.46 27.40
CA LEU A 169 10.23 23.65 26.17
C LEU A 169 11.23 22.49 25.98
N ARG A 170 11.96 22.15 27.03
CA ARG A 170 12.96 21.06 26.94
C ARG A 170 12.32 19.74 26.55
N GLU A 171 11.23 19.35 27.20
CA GLU A 171 10.52 18.11 26.90
C GLU A 171 10.02 18.12 25.45
N LYS A 172 9.38 19.21 25.01
CA LYS A 172 8.84 19.37 23.64
C LYS A 172 9.93 19.23 22.59
N ILE A 173 11.06 19.93 22.75
CA ILE A 173 12.20 19.86 21.83
C ILE A 173 12.86 18.48 21.87
N THR A 174 13.15 17.97 23.06
CA THR A 174 13.81 16.66 23.22
C THR A 174 12.97 15.54 22.58
N HIS A 175 11.65 15.55 22.79
CA HIS A 175 10.78 14.55 22.14
C HIS A 175 10.83 14.69 20.63
N PHE A 176 10.66 15.91 20.10
CA PHE A 176 10.71 16.21 18.66
C PHE A 176 11.99 15.70 18.00
N ASP A 177 13.14 15.93 18.62
CA ASP A 177 14.45 15.52 18.11
C ASP A 177 14.58 13.98 17.97
N HIS A 178 13.72 13.21 18.66
CA HIS A 178 13.76 11.75 18.70
C HIS A 178 12.49 11.08 18.11
N GLU A 179 11.68 11.79 17.35
CA GLU A 179 10.46 11.27 16.71
C GLU A 179 10.72 10.45 15.44
N ARG A 180 11.94 9.98 15.23
CA ARG A 180 12.32 9.17 14.08
C ARG A 180 12.98 7.88 14.53
N ILE A 181 12.64 6.79 13.84
CA ILE A 181 13.34 5.50 13.96
C ILE A 181 14.04 5.22 12.62
N PRO A 182 15.08 4.38 12.62
CA PRO A 182 15.72 3.95 11.38
C PRO A 182 14.69 3.38 10.39
N GLU A 183 14.88 3.64 9.11
CA GLU A 183 14.12 3.00 8.05
C GLU A 183 14.33 1.49 8.06
N ARG A 184 13.36 0.73 7.53
CA ARG A 184 13.62 -0.67 7.18
C ARG A 184 14.70 -0.72 6.11
N VAL A 185 15.63 -1.66 6.23
CA VAL A 185 16.75 -1.82 5.28
C VAL A 185 16.25 -1.97 3.84
N VAL A 186 15.16 -2.71 3.69
CA VAL A 186 14.31 -2.78 2.49
C VAL A 186 12.86 -2.63 2.91
N HIS A 187 11.96 -2.33 1.97
CA HIS A 187 10.55 -2.08 2.24
C HIS A 187 10.26 -0.83 3.11
N ALA A 188 11.12 0.20 3.05
CA ALA A 188 10.96 1.42 3.84
C ALA A 188 9.67 2.17 3.50
N ARG A 189 9.39 2.34 2.22
CA ARG A 189 8.15 2.92 1.71
C ARG A 189 7.02 1.89 1.74
N GLY A 190 5.91 2.18 2.45
CA GLY A 190 4.79 1.26 2.50
C GLY A 190 3.56 1.80 3.21
N SER A 191 2.49 1.02 3.19
CA SER A 191 1.18 1.31 3.77
C SER A 191 0.57 0.03 4.33
N ALA A 192 -0.32 0.14 5.32
CA ALA A 192 -0.89 -1.03 5.96
C ALA A 192 -2.39 -0.86 6.25
N ALA A 193 -3.06 -1.97 6.53
CA ALA A 193 -4.44 -2.00 6.96
C ALA A 193 -4.71 -3.20 7.88
N HIS A 194 -5.70 -3.04 8.75
CA HIS A 194 -6.28 -4.11 9.56
C HIS A 194 -7.34 -4.87 8.79
N GLY A 195 -7.53 -6.13 9.17
CA GLY A 195 -8.57 -6.96 8.64
C GLY A 195 -8.68 -8.31 9.34
N TYR A 196 -9.22 -9.26 8.63
CA TYR A 196 -9.30 -10.65 9.09
C TYR A 196 -9.08 -11.62 7.92
N PHE A 197 -8.59 -12.78 8.24
CA PHE A 197 -8.59 -13.97 7.39
C PHE A 197 -9.72 -14.88 7.82
N GLU A 198 -10.49 -15.42 6.87
CA GLU A 198 -11.56 -16.39 7.10
C GLU A 198 -11.26 -17.67 6.31
N ALA A 199 -11.11 -18.79 7.01
CA ALA A 199 -10.86 -20.08 6.39
C ALA A 199 -12.13 -20.61 5.69
N TYR A 200 -12.01 -21.17 4.49
CA TYR A 200 -13.12 -21.77 3.75
C TYR A 200 -13.44 -23.18 4.23
N LYS A 201 -12.43 -23.91 4.70
CA LYS A 201 -12.53 -25.30 5.11
C LYS A 201 -11.53 -25.63 6.21
N ASP A 202 -11.74 -26.75 6.85
CA ASP A 202 -10.80 -27.40 7.75
C ASP A 202 -9.63 -27.99 6.93
N LEU A 203 -8.40 -27.77 7.39
CA LEU A 203 -7.17 -28.31 6.79
C LEU A 203 -6.39 -29.18 7.77
N SER A 204 -7.04 -29.75 8.79
CA SER A 204 -6.41 -30.56 9.82
C SER A 204 -5.67 -31.78 9.28
N ASP A 205 -6.07 -32.30 8.12
CA ASP A 205 -5.35 -33.36 7.41
C ASP A 205 -3.91 -32.97 7.02
N PHE A 206 -3.64 -31.68 6.82
CA PHE A 206 -2.33 -31.16 6.39
C PHE A 206 -1.60 -30.37 7.46
N THR A 207 -2.32 -29.68 8.34
CA THR A 207 -1.71 -28.80 9.34
C THR A 207 -2.55 -28.66 10.60
N MET A 208 -1.88 -28.61 11.73
CA MET A 208 -2.55 -28.28 13.00
C MET A 208 -2.66 -26.77 13.25
N ALA A 209 -2.26 -25.91 12.31
CA ALA A 209 -2.21 -24.45 12.51
C ALA A 209 -3.60 -23.85 12.74
N ALA A 210 -3.73 -23.09 13.82
CA ALA A 210 -4.99 -22.55 14.30
C ALA A 210 -5.82 -21.77 13.24
N PRO A 211 -5.25 -20.96 12.32
CA PRO A 211 -6.04 -20.27 11.29
C PRO A 211 -6.82 -21.20 10.36
N PHE A 212 -6.40 -22.45 10.22
CA PHE A 212 -6.96 -23.46 9.32
C PHE A 212 -7.77 -24.56 10.01
N ALA A 213 -8.01 -24.43 11.32
CA ALA A 213 -8.60 -25.49 12.13
C ALA A 213 -10.10 -25.73 11.90
N ALA A 214 -10.83 -24.81 11.26
CA ALA A 214 -12.25 -24.98 10.98
C ALA A 214 -12.73 -24.03 9.88
N ALA A 215 -13.72 -24.46 9.11
CA ALA A 215 -14.42 -23.60 8.16
C ALA A 215 -15.08 -22.40 8.88
N GLY A 216 -14.97 -21.22 8.30
CA GLY A 216 -15.50 -19.97 8.85
C GLY A 216 -14.72 -19.39 10.03
N LYS A 217 -13.61 -20.01 10.44
CA LYS A 217 -12.75 -19.45 11.50
C LYS A 217 -12.14 -18.16 11.00
N ARG A 218 -12.33 -17.08 11.78
CA ARG A 218 -11.74 -15.77 11.52
C ARG A 218 -10.54 -15.51 12.42
N THR A 219 -9.44 -15.11 11.79
CA THR A 219 -8.20 -14.73 12.45
C THR A 219 -7.90 -13.27 12.13
N PRO A 220 -7.72 -12.38 13.11
CA PRO A 220 -7.32 -10.99 12.86
C PRO A 220 -6.00 -10.92 12.11
N VAL A 221 -5.91 -9.98 11.15
CA VAL A 221 -4.67 -9.71 10.42
C VAL A 221 -4.32 -8.23 10.41
N PHE A 222 -3.02 -7.95 10.29
CA PHE A 222 -2.49 -6.66 9.89
C PHE A 222 -1.56 -6.86 8.70
N THR A 223 -1.91 -6.24 7.58
CA THR A 223 -1.20 -6.45 6.31
C THR A 223 -0.50 -5.17 5.90
N ARG A 224 0.80 -5.29 5.56
CA ARG A 224 1.60 -4.18 5.06
C ARG A 224 2.08 -4.44 3.65
N PHE A 225 1.80 -3.49 2.75
CA PHE A 225 2.33 -3.43 1.40
C PHE A 225 3.45 -2.41 1.32
N SER A 226 4.42 -2.63 0.43
CA SER A 226 5.58 -1.73 0.31
C SER A 226 6.27 -1.87 -1.05
N THR A 227 7.08 -0.88 -1.43
CA THR A 227 8.17 -1.08 -2.39
C THR A 227 9.34 -1.81 -1.71
N VAL A 228 10.40 -2.13 -2.43
CA VAL A 228 11.60 -2.83 -1.87
C VAL A 228 12.79 -1.90 -1.79
N ALA A 229 13.22 -1.34 -2.93
CA ALA A 229 14.48 -0.60 -3.03
C ALA A 229 14.39 0.83 -2.51
N GLY A 230 13.23 1.47 -2.66
CA GLY A 230 13.05 2.88 -2.36
C GLY A 230 13.09 3.22 -0.87
N GLU A 231 13.63 4.40 -0.57
CA GLU A 231 13.58 5.01 0.75
C GLU A 231 12.14 5.38 1.13
N ARG A 232 11.91 5.68 2.41
CA ARG A 232 10.58 6.03 2.93
C ARG A 232 9.90 7.18 2.17
N GLY A 233 10.66 8.16 1.69
CA GLY A 233 10.20 9.32 0.93
C GLY A 233 10.06 9.12 -0.58
N SER A 234 10.34 7.93 -1.12
CA SER A 234 10.19 7.63 -2.54
C SER A 234 8.72 7.55 -2.97
N ALA A 235 8.46 7.55 -4.29
CA ALA A 235 7.11 7.39 -4.83
C ALA A 235 6.64 5.93 -4.83
N ASP A 236 5.32 5.73 -4.79
CA ASP A 236 4.72 4.39 -4.79
C ASP A 236 4.83 3.66 -6.14
N THR A 237 4.80 4.39 -7.26
CA THR A 237 4.65 3.80 -8.61
C THR A 237 5.96 3.50 -9.33
N VAL A 238 7.07 3.52 -8.62
CA VAL A 238 8.37 3.10 -9.18
C VAL A 238 8.33 1.64 -9.62
N ARG A 239 9.14 1.29 -10.65
CA ARG A 239 9.37 -0.12 -11.01
C ARG A 239 10.17 -0.79 -9.90
N ASP A 240 9.50 -1.67 -9.18
CA ASP A 240 10.09 -2.39 -8.04
C ASP A 240 9.22 -3.61 -7.69
N VAL A 241 9.79 -4.56 -7.00
CA VAL A 241 9.01 -5.61 -6.30
C VAL A 241 8.14 -4.94 -5.24
N ARG A 242 6.98 -5.51 -4.97
CA ARG A 242 6.14 -5.08 -3.84
C ARG A 242 6.18 -6.10 -2.73
N GLY A 243 6.46 -5.63 -1.51
CA GLY A 243 6.28 -6.43 -0.31
C GLY A 243 4.79 -6.66 -0.04
N PHE A 244 4.48 -7.85 0.44
CA PHE A 244 3.14 -8.30 0.83
C PHE A 244 3.29 -9.08 2.14
N ALA A 245 3.30 -8.39 3.27
CA ALA A 245 3.52 -8.98 4.58
C ALA A 245 2.22 -9.03 5.38
N VAL A 246 1.82 -10.22 5.81
CA VAL A 246 0.60 -10.46 6.60
C VAL A 246 0.98 -11.02 7.95
N LYS A 247 0.59 -10.32 9.01
CA LYS A 247 0.67 -10.79 10.40
C LYS A 247 -0.70 -11.32 10.81
N PHE A 248 -0.76 -12.61 11.15
CA PHE A 248 -1.94 -13.25 11.71
C PHE A 248 -1.82 -13.26 13.24
N TYR A 249 -2.84 -12.77 13.92
CA TYR A 249 -2.92 -12.80 15.38
C TYR A 249 -3.78 -13.98 15.80
N THR A 250 -3.14 -15.15 15.95
CA THR A 250 -3.84 -16.40 16.25
C THR A 250 -3.96 -16.63 17.75
N ASP A 251 -4.81 -17.58 18.14
CA ASP A 251 -4.95 -18.02 19.52
C ASP A 251 -3.69 -18.71 20.07
N GLU A 252 -2.78 -19.11 19.17
CA GLU A 252 -1.52 -19.82 19.50
C GLU A 252 -0.27 -18.96 19.32
N GLY A 253 -0.43 -17.67 19.02
CA GLY A 253 0.65 -16.73 18.79
C GLY A 253 0.56 -16.02 17.46
N ASN A 254 1.54 -15.19 17.14
CA ASN A 254 1.60 -14.49 15.86
C ASN A 254 2.25 -15.38 14.79
N TRP A 255 1.62 -15.45 13.63
CA TRP A 255 2.22 -15.99 12.43
C TRP A 255 2.39 -14.90 11.39
N ASP A 256 3.61 -14.77 10.83
CA ASP A 256 3.94 -13.79 9.82
C ASP A 256 4.23 -14.46 8.47
N LEU A 257 3.33 -14.28 7.49
CA LEU A 257 3.58 -14.63 6.10
C LEU A 257 4.17 -13.42 5.37
N VAL A 258 5.50 -13.40 5.25
CA VAL A 258 6.26 -12.25 4.72
C VAL A 258 6.61 -12.50 3.26
N GLY A 259 5.68 -12.12 2.38
CA GLY A 259 5.74 -12.38 0.95
C GLY A 259 6.02 -11.14 0.09
N ASN A 260 5.98 -11.38 -1.22
CA ASN A 260 6.11 -10.38 -2.29
C ASN A 260 5.02 -10.56 -3.34
N ASN A 261 4.84 -9.57 -4.22
CA ASN A 261 3.94 -9.68 -5.37
C ASN A 261 4.52 -10.46 -6.57
N ILE A 262 5.72 -10.99 -6.43
CA ILE A 262 6.43 -11.82 -7.40
C ILE A 262 6.78 -13.14 -6.71
N PRO A 263 6.56 -14.31 -7.34
CA PRO A 263 6.69 -15.62 -6.70
C PRO A 263 8.11 -16.12 -6.56
N VAL A 264 9.08 -15.45 -7.18
CA VAL A 264 10.50 -15.81 -7.22
C VAL A 264 11.36 -14.66 -6.71
N PHE A 265 12.65 -14.92 -6.47
CA PHE A 265 13.60 -13.93 -5.99
C PHE A 265 14.88 -13.88 -6.83
N PHE A 266 15.72 -12.85 -6.62
CA PHE A 266 16.94 -12.59 -7.41
C PHE A 266 18.09 -13.57 -7.14
N ILE A 267 18.12 -14.16 -5.95
CA ILE A 267 19.25 -14.94 -5.45
C ILE A 267 18.77 -16.24 -4.82
N GLN A 268 19.63 -17.24 -4.84
CA GLN A 268 19.36 -18.58 -4.31
C GLN A 268 19.76 -18.77 -2.85
N ASP A 269 20.67 -17.92 -2.33
CA ASP A 269 21.28 -18.08 -1.01
C ASP A 269 21.34 -16.72 -0.30
N ALA A 270 20.98 -16.69 0.97
CA ALA A 270 20.97 -15.48 1.80
C ALA A 270 22.38 -14.83 1.93
N MET A 271 23.45 -15.57 1.68
CA MET A 271 24.82 -15.02 1.65
C MET A 271 24.96 -13.86 0.66
N LYS A 272 24.19 -13.89 -0.44
CA LYS A 272 24.19 -12.82 -1.47
C LYS A 272 23.25 -11.67 -1.18
N PHE A 273 22.41 -11.76 -0.12
CA PHE A 273 21.39 -10.74 0.13
C PHE A 273 22.00 -9.36 0.39
N PRO A 274 23.05 -9.19 1.22
CA PRO A 274 23.69 -7.88 1.38
C PRO A 274 24.22 -7.30 0.07
N ASP A 275 24.85 -8.12 -0.77
CA ASP A 275 25.39 -7.67 -2.04
C ASP A 275 24.30 -7.22 -3.04
N LEU A 276 23.19 -7.98 -3.11
CA LEU A 276 22.04 -7.60 -3.90
C LEU A 276 21.49 -6.24 -3.45
N ILE A 277 21.36 -6.04 -2.13
CA ILE A 277 20.79 -4.79 -1.59
C ILE A 277 21.76 -3.62 -1.80
N HIS A 278 23.06 -3.81 -1.61
CA HIS A 278 24.07 -2.79 -1.94
C HIS A 278 24.02 -2.42 -3.42
N ALA A 279 23.80 -3.40 -4.31
CA ALA A 279 23.74 -3.15 -5.74
C ALA A 279 22.48 -2.40 -6.18
N VAL A 280 21.31 -2.66 -5.57
CA VAL A 280 20.04 -2.02 -5.97
C VAL A 280 19.81 -0.67 -5.29
N LYS A 281 20.40 -0.43 -4.12
CA LYS A 281 20.33 0.85 -3.40
C LYS A 281 21.10 1.95 -4.15
N PRO A 282 20.92 3.22 -3.78
CA PRO A 282 21.71 4.32 -4.34
C PRO A 282 23.21 4.05 -4.27
N GLU A 283 23.94 4.47 -5.28
CA GLU A 283 25.40 4.33 -5.35
C GLU A 283 26.07 5.07 -4.19
N PRO A 284 27.04 4.45 -3.49
CA PRO A 284 27.54 4.97 -2.21
C PRO A 284 28.31 6.26 -2.31
N HIS A 285 28.87 6.60 -3.51
CA HIS A 285 29.67 7.80 -3.70
C HIS A 285 28.83 9.07 -3.96
N ASN A 286 27.57 8.92 -4.40
CA ASN A 286 26.74 10.05 -4.81
C ASN A 286 25.30 10.01 -4.27
N GLY A 287 24.84 8.89 -3.72
CA GLY A 287 23.49 8.69 -3.22
C GLY A 287 22.39 8.64 -4.30
N MET A 288 22.74 8.34 -5.54
CA MET A 288 21.83 8.23 -6.68
C MET A 288 21.87 6.80 -7.26
N PRO A 289 20.78 6.36 -7.95
CA PRO A 289 19.47 6.95 -8.07
C PRO A 289 18.57 6.62 -6.86
N GLN A 290 17.59 7.46 -6.57
CA GLN A 290 16.56 7.13 -5.59
C GLN A 290 15.55 6.16 -6.19
N ALA A 291 15.28 5.04 -5.50
CA ALA A 291 14.22 4.08 -5.81
C ALA A 291 14.20 3.59 -7.26
N ALA A 292 15.33 3.35 -7.87
CA ALA A 292 15.42 2.88 -9.27
C ALA A 292 16.51 1.84 -9.42
N SER A 293 16.21 0.75 -10.13
CA SER A 293 17.19 -0.26 -10.58
C SER A 293 17.97 0.17 -11.83
N ALA A 294 17.59 1.27 -12.48
CA ALA A 294 18.17 1.76 -13.72
C ALA A 294 19.54 2.45 -13.54
N HIS A 295 20.55 1.72 -13.08
CA HIS A 295 21.92 2.20 -12.89
C HIS A 295 22.94 1.08 -12.93
N ASP A 296 24.23 1.43 -13.04
CA ASP A 296 25.32 0.51 -13.29
C ASP A 296 25.46 -0.59 -12.23
N ASN A 297 25.41 -0.25 -10.95
CA ASN A 297 25.64 -1.20 -9.86
C ASN A 297 24.66 -2.36 -9.87
N PHE A 298 23.37 -2.06 -10.04
CA PHE A 298 22.35 -3.12 -10.08
C PHE A 298 22.56 -4.06 -11.28
N TRP A 299 22.74 -3.50 -12.46
CA TRP A 299 22.90 -4.29 -13.67
C TRP A 299 24.25 -5.01 -13.77
N ASP A 300 25.31 -4.44 -13.16
CA ASP A 300 26.57 -5.14 -13.01
C ASP A 300 26.41 -6.39 -12.15
N PHE A 301 25.84 -6.25 -10.95
CA PHE A 301 25.52 -7.38 -10.08
C PHE A 301 24.64 -8.41 -10.79
N ALA A 302 23.54 -7.97 -11.38
CA ALA A 302 22.57 -8.84 -12.04
C ALA A 302 23.21 -9.64 -13.20
N SER A 303 24.02 -8.98 -14.03
CA SER A 303 24.70 -9.62 -15.17
C SER A 303 25.82 -10.58 -14.76
N LEU A 304 26.34 -10.45 -13.54
CA LEU A 304 27.32 -11.36 -12.95
C LEU A 304 26.69 -12.44 -12.07
N THR A 305 25.36 -12.40 -11.92
CA THR A 305 24.59 -13.33 -11.09
C THR A 305 23.45 -13.92 -11.94
N PRO A 306 23.74 -14.84 -12.90
CA PRO A 306 22.75 -15.32 -13.87
C PRO A 306 21.55 -16.06 -13.25
N GLU A 307 21.65 -16.53 -12.01
CA GLU A 307 20.51 -17.06 -11.25
C GLU A 307 19.37 -16.05 -11.12
N SER A 308 19.66 -14.74 -11.29
CA SER A 308 18.66 -13.66 -11.25
C SER A 308 17.78 -13.60 -12.49
N THR A 309 18.11 -14.28 -13.59
CA THR A 309 17.48 -14.08 -14.90
C THR A 309 15.96 -14.24 -14.86
N HIS A 310 15.45 -15.27 -14.20
CA HIS A 310 14.00 -15.48 -14.08
C HIS A 310 13.34 -14.30 -13.36
N MET A 311 13.89 -13.88 -12.23
CA MET A 311 13.37 -12.74 -11.47
C MET A 311 13.50 -11.43 -12.24
N LEU A 312 14.54 -11.23 -13.05
CA LEU A 312 14.69 -10.02 -13.88
C LEU A 312 13.59 -9.90 -14.91
N LEU A 313 13.13 -11.00 -15.51
CA LEU A 313 11.98 -10.96 -16.42
C LEU A 313 10.68 -10.52 -15.68
N TRP A 314 10.44 -11.05 -14.48
CA TRP A 314 9.35 -10.61 -13.63
C TRP A 314 9.48 -9.13 -13.24
N HIS A 315 10.68 -8.69 -12.89
CA HIS A 315 10.96 -7.30 -12.50
C HIS A 315 10.78 -6.32 -13.67
N MET A 316 11.09 -6.74 -14.88
CA MET A 316 10.87 -5.95 -16.10
C MET A 316 9.44 -6.06 -16.65
N SER A 317 8.64 -6.98 -16.14
CA SER A 317 7.24 -7.11 -16.53
C SER A 317 6.34 -6.06 -15.85
N ASP A 318 5.08 -6.05 -16.24
CA ASP A 318 4.04 -5.19 -15.65
C ASP A 318 3.75 -5.52 -14.18
N ARG A 319 4.15 -6.71 -13.70
CA ARG A 319 4.02 -7.09 -12.29
C ARG A 319 4.78 -6.15 -11.35
N ALA A 320 5.83 -5.49 -11.82
CA ALA A 320 6.63 -4.55 -11.05
C ALA A 320 6.06 -3.11 -11.02
N ILE A 321 4.95 -2.84 -11.73
CA ILE A 321 4.25 -1.56 -11.73
C ILE A 321 2.73 -1.76 -11.55
N PRO A 322 2.28 -2.37 -10.43
CA PRO A 322 0.87 -2.66 -10.21
C PRO A 322 0.03 -1.38 -10.23
N ARG A 323 -1.23 -1.49 -10.69
CA ARG A 323 -2.19 -0.37 -10.66
C ARG A 323 -2.47 0.08 -9.21
N SER A 324 -2.51 -0.86 -8.28
CA SER A 324 -2.84 -0.63 -6.88
C SER A 324 -2.29 -1.77 -6.03
N TYR A 325 -2.07 -1.53 -4.73
CA TYR A 325 -1.85 -2.63 -3.77
C TYR A 325 -2.99 -3.65 -3.76
N ARG A 326 -4.24 -3.19 -4.00
CA ARG A 326 -5.43 -4.05 -4.04
C ARG A 326 -5.53 -4.95 -5.28
N MET A 327 -4.70 -4.69 -6.29
CA MET A 327 -4.75 -5.31 -7.61
C MET A 327 -3.44 -6.05 -7.93
N MET A 328 -2.77 -6.57 -6.93
CA MET A 328 -1.57 -7.39 -7.09
C MET A 328 -1.70 -8.70 -6.32
N GLN A 329 -1.13 -9.76 -6.87
CA GLN A 329 -0.98 -11.03 -6.18
C GLN A 329 0.05 -10.90 -5.04
N GLY A 330 0.04 -11.86 -4.13
CA GLY A 330 1.05 -12.01 -3.10
C GLY A 330 1.52 -13.45 -3.03
N PHE A 331 2.80 -13.68 -2.74
CA PHE A 331 3.40 -15.00 -2.72
C PHE A 331 4.28 -15.14 -1.48
N GLY A 332 4.23 -16.31 -0.83
CA GLY A 332 5.15 -16.65 0.24
C GLY A 332 6.59 -16.81 -0.24
N VAL A 333 6.79 -16.94 -1.56
CA VAL A 333 8.05 -17.16 -2.28
C VAL A 333 8.62 -18.55 -1.99
N HIS A 334 8.96 -18.81 -0.75
CA HIS A 334 9.60 -20.05 -0.30
C HIS A 334 8.67 -21.27 -0.29
N THR A 335 9.25 -22.44 -0.30
CA THR A 335 8.57 -23.65 0.10
C THR A 335 8.61 -23.76 1.61
N PHE A 336 7.43 -23.92 2.24
CA PHE A 336 7.26 -24.19 3.67
C PHE A 336 6.81 -25.61 3.89
N ARG A 337 6.79 -26.05 5.15
CA ARG A 337 6.20 -27.31 5.57
C ARG A 337 4.87 -27.05 6.28
N LEU A 338 3.88 -27.85 6.00
CA LEU A 338 2.70 -28.01 6.83
C LEU A 338 2.83 -29.31 7.59
N VAL A 339 2.50 -29.29 8.89
CA VAL A 339 2.63 -30.47 9.77
C VAL A 339 1.30 -30.67 10.48
N ASN A 340 0.68 -31.84 10.33
CA ASN A 340 -0.57 -32.16 11.00
C ASN A 340 -0.38 -32.64 12.44
N ALA A 341 -1.47 -32.97 13.14
CA ALA A 341 -1.44 -33.40 14.53
C ALA A 341 -0.70 -34.74 14.74
N GLU A 342 -0.69 -35.59 13.72
CA GLU A 342 0.01 -36.87 13.68
C GLU A 342 1.51 -36.72 13.42
N GLY A 343 1.95 -35.52 13.05
CA GLY A 343 3.34 -35.24 12.69
C GLY A 343 3.69 -35.58 11.24
N VAL A 344 2.70 -35.78 10.38
CA VAL A 344 2.91 -35.95 8.94
C VAL A 344 3.16 -34.58 8.33
N SER A 345 4.22 -34.49 7.49
CA SER A 345 4.60 -33.25 6.81
C SER A 345 4.36 -33.31 5.31
N VAL A 346 3.92 -32.18 4.76
CA VAL A 346 3.88 -31.92 3.32
C VAL A 346 4.52 -30.58 3.02
N PHE A 347 5.03 -30.38 1.82
CA PHE A 347 5.45 -29.06 1.36
C PHE A 347 4.27 -28.21 0.92
N CYS A 348 4.41 -26.88 1.05
CA CYS A 348 3.42 -25.96 0.53
C CYS A 348 4.04 -24.63 0.02
N LYS A 349 3.33 -24.02 -0.93
CA LYS A 349 3.54 -22.62 -1.33
C LYS A 349 2.25 -21.82 -1.13
N PHE A 350 2.38 -20.59 -0.66
CA PHE A 350 1.26 -19.69 -0.36
C PHE A 350 1.07 -18.66 -1.48
N HIS A 351 -0.18 -18.52 -1.96
CA HIS A 351 -0.58 -17.62 -3.04
C HIS A 351 -1.75 -16.76 -2.61
N TRP A 352 -1.60 -15.43 -2.69
CA TRP A 352 -2.70 -14.47 -2.53
C TRP A 352 -3.17 -14.00 -3.90
N THR A 353 -4.43 -14.21 -4.22
CA THR A 353 -5.05 -13.75 -5.48
C THR A 353 -6.06 -12.66 -5.18
N PRO A 354 -5.89 -11.41 -5.70
CA PRO A 354 -6.81 -10.33 -5.43
C PRO A 354 -8.16 -10.53 -6.14
N LEU A 355 -9.27 -10.38 -5.43
CA LEU A 355 -10.60 -10.43 -6.04
C LEU A 355 -10.87 -9.22 -6.97
N ALA A 356 -10.15 -8.13 -6.76
CA ALA A 356 -10.16 -6.97 -7.66
C ALA A 356 -9.47 -7.22 -9.02
N GLY A 357 -8.86 -8.41 -9.20
CA GLY A 357 -8.06 -8.74 -10.38
C GLY A 357 -6.64 -8.20 -10.29
N THR A 358 -5.78 -8.71 -11.17
CA THR A 358 -4.38 -8.29 -11.26
C THR A 358 -4.24 -7.31 -12.41
N HIS A 359 -3.97 -6.04 -12.10
CA HIS A 359 -3.89 -4.96 -13.08
C HIS A 359 -2.63 -4.13 -12.89
N SER A 360 -2.07 -3.63 -13.98
CA SER A 360 -0.86 -2.80 -13.97
C SER A 360 -1.10 -1.39 -14.51
N LEU A 361 -0.13 -0.53 -14.24
CA LEU A 361 0.10 0.71 -14.96
C LEU A 361 0.85 0.42 -16.27
N VAL A 362 0.94 1.39 -17.17
CA VAL A 362 1.96 1.42 -18.22
C VAL A 362 3.13 2.30 -17.76
N TRP A 363 4.34 2.08 -18.31
CA TRP A 363 5.54 2.75 -17.77
C TRP A 363 5.48 4.28 -17.84
N ASP A 364 5.05 4.86 -18.97
CA ASP A 364 4.91 6.32 -19.11
C ASP A 364 3.95 6.92 -18.08
N GLU A 365 2.85 6.20 -17.81
CA GLU A 365 1.88 6.57 -16.78
C GLU A 365 2.49 6.49 -15.37
N ALA A 366 3.18 5.39 -15.05
CA ALA A 366 3.80 5.19 -13.73
C ALA A 366 4.79 6.31 -13.38
N VAL A 367 5.61 6.73 -14.36
CA VAL A 367 6.55 7.86 -14.20
C VAL A 367 5.83 9.18 -13.95
N LYS A 368 4.74 9.43 -14.69
CA LYS A 368 3.95 10.66 -14.51
C LYS A 368 3.19 10.69 -13.19
N ILE A 369 2.62 9.55 -12.76
CA ILE A 369 1.97 9.44 -11.44
C ILE A 369 2.98 9.69 -10.32
N ALA A 370 4.20 9.18 -10.42
CA ALA A 370 5.23 9.40 -9.39
C ALA A 370 5.48 10.89 -9.12
N GLY A 371 5.30 11.75 -10.12
CA GLY A 371 5.39 13.21 -9.97
C GLY A 371 4.08 13.87 -9.56
N ALA A 372 2.94 13.38 -10.04
CA ALA A 372 1.62 13.98 -9.80
C ALA A 372 1.04 13.60 -8.42
N ASP A 373 1.22 12.36 -8.01
CA ASP A 373 0.79 11.83 -6.70
C ASP A 373 1.74 10.71 -6.24
N PRO A 374 2.83 11.02 -5.54
CA PRO A 374 3.76 10.02 -5.05
C PRO A 374 3.13 9.02 -4.07
N ASP A 375 1.97 9.34 -3.49
CA ASP A 375 1.21 8.51 -2.56
C ASP A 375 0.08 7.70 -3.23
N PHE A 376 0.11 7.53 -4.53
CA PHE A 376 -0.99 6.99 -5.34
C PHE A 376 -1.52 5.63 -4.84
N HIS A 377 -0.66 4.65 -4.57
CA HIS A 377 -1.06 3.35 -4.05
C HIS A 377 -1.53 3.43 -2.60
N ARG A 378 -0.85 4.24 -1.78
CA ARG A 378 -1.23 4.48 -0.38
C ARG A 378 -2.61 5.09 -0.30
N ARG A 379 -2.88 6.13 -1.09
CA ARG A 379 -4.17 6.81 -1.18
C ARG A 379 -5.27 5.87 -1.66
N ASP A 380 -5.01 5.08 -2.70
CA ASP A 380 -5.97 4.13 -3.26
C ASP A 380 -6.43 3.08 -2.23
N LEU A 381 -5.48 2.50 -1.47
CA LEU A 381 -5.79 1.56 -0.39
C LEU A 381 -6.63 2.21 0.71
N TRP A 382 -6.19 3.38 1.16
CA TRP A 382 -6.87 4.13 2.22
C TRP A 382 -8.31 4.50 1.83
N GLU A 383 -8.49 5.14 0.69
CA GLU A 383 -9.80 5.61 0.22
C GLU A 383 -10.77 4.46 -0.06
N ALA A 384 -10.30 3.32 -0.56
CA ALA A 384 -11.14 2.15 -0.78
C ALA A 384 -11.74 1.63 0.54
N ILE A 385 -10.92 1.53 1.57
CA ILE A 385 -11.37 1.10 2.91
C ILE A 385 -12.34 2.14 3.51
N GLU A 386 -12.01 3.43 3.43
CA GLU A 386 -12.88 4.50 3.91
C GLU A 386 -14.25 4.54 3.19
N ALA A 387 -14.26 4.22 1.90
CA ALA A 387 -15.49 4.12 1.13
C ALA A 387 -16.31 2.85 1.46
N GLY A 388 -15.78 1.93 2.26
CA GLY A 388 -16.41 0.64 2.59
C GLY A 388 -16.32 -0.39 1.46
N VAL A 389 -15.46 -0.16 0.47
CA VAL A 389 -15.12 -1.13 -0.58
C VAL A 389 -13.84 -1.84 -0.15
N PHE A 390 -14.01 -2.85 0.67
CA PHE A 390 -12.90 -3.53 1.32
C PHE A 390 -12.08 -4.36 0.32
N PRO A 391 -10.75 -4.18 0.31
CA PRO A 391 -9.87 -5.03 -0.49
C PRO A 391 -9.88 -6.48 0.01
N GLU A 392 -9.95 -7.42 -0.93
CA GLU A 392 -10.02 -8.84 -0.63
C GLU A 392 -9.04 -9.65 -1.48
N TRP A 393 -8.44 -10.66 -0.84
CA TRP A 393 -7.58 -11.66 -1.49
C TRP A 393 -7.98 -13.05 -1.06
N GLU A 394 -8.03 -13.97 -2.01
CA GLU A 394 -8.14 -15.38 -1.75
C GLU A 394 -6.76 -15.96 -1.47
N LEU A 395 -6.61 -16.70 -0.36
CA LEU A 395 -5.42 -17.50 -0.09
C LEU A 395 -5.58 -18.85 -0.72
N GLY A 396 -4.66 -19.17 -1.62
CA GLY A 396 -4.54 -20.51 -2.20
C GLY A 396 -3.25 -21.19 -1.75
N LEU A 397 -3.28 -22.50 -1.67
CA LEU A 397 -2.12 -23.35 -1.36
C LEU A 397 -1.82 -24.28 -2.52
N GLN A 398 -0.57 -24.38 -2.90
CA GLN A 398 -0.03 -25.56 -3.60
C GLN A 398 0.53 -26.49 -2.53
N ILE A 399 -0.03 -27.69 -2.42
CA ILE A 399 0.38 -28.72 -1.45
C ILE A 399 0.90 -29.92 -2.22
N PHE A 400 2.08 -30.42 -1.88
CA PHE A 400 2.73 -31.56 -2.52
C PHE A 400 3.64 -32.29 -1.54
N SER A 401 3.83 -33.58 -1.78
CA SER A 401 4.71 -34.42 -0.97
C SER A 401 6.20 -34.22 -1.32
N GLU A 402 7.09 -34.73 -0.48
CA GLU A 402 8.52 -34.75 -0.80
C GLU A 402 8.83 -35.62 -2.04
N GLU A 403 8.10 -36.75 -2.18
CA GLU A 403 8.26 -37.63 -3.36
C GLU A 403 7.83 -36.92 -4.66
N GLU A 404 6.74 -36.15 -4.63
CA GLU A 404 6.34 -35.32 -5.77
C GLU A 404 7.39 -34.23 -6.07
N ALA A 405 7.94 -33.60 -5.03
CA ALA A 405 8.99 -32.58 -5.17
C ALA A 405 10.27 -33.15 -5.82
N ASP A 406 10.67 -34.34 -5.41
CA ASP A 406 11.83 -35.05 -5.97
C ASP A 406 11.62 -35.46 -7.44
N GLY A 407 10.36 -35.56 -7.88
CA GLY A 407 9.99 -35.85 -9.27
C GLY A 407 10.08 -34.64 -10.20
N PHE A 408 10.21 -33.41 -9.71
CA PHE A 408 10.31 -32.22 -10.56
C PHE A 408 11.70 -32.10 -11.18
N ALA A 409 11.74 -31.52 -12.37
CA ALA A 409 13.00 -31.21 -13.07
C ALA A 409 13.72 -29.95 -12.52
N PHE A 410 13.24 -29.38 -11.46
CA PHE A 410 13.79 -28.26 -10.73
C PHE A 410 13.69 -28.51 -9.22
N ASP A 411 14.54 -27.84 -8.46
CA ASP A 411 14.51 -27.93 -6.99
C ASP A 411 13.49 -26.94 -6.39
N VAL A 412 12.53 -27.43 -5.60
CA VAL A 412 11.51 -26.60 -4.95
C VAL A 412 12.05 -25.73 -3.82
N LEU A 413 13.27 -25.97 -3.38
CA LEU A 413 13.99 -25.18 -2.38
C LEU A 413 14.81 -24.04 -3.02
N ASP A 414 14.85 -23.96 -4.36
CA ASP A 414 15.44 -22.84 -5.08
C ASP A 414 14.44 -21.66 -5.14
N PRO A 415 14.69 -20.55 -4.43
CA PRO A 415 13.77 -19.41 -4.40
C PRO A 415 13.69 -18.64 -5.73
N THR A 416 14.50 -19.00 -6.73
CA THR A 416 14.36 -18.49 -8.10
C THR A 416 13.39 -19.30 -8.94
N LYS A 417 12.79 -20.35 -8.38
CA LYS A 417 11.85 -21.26 -9.03
C LYS A 417 10.45 -21.14 -8.44
N LEU A 418 9.45 -21.36 -9.28
CA LEU A 418 8.06 -21.55 -8.91
C LEU A 418 7.61 -22.98 -9.27
N VAL A 419 6.52 -23.41 -8.70
CA VAL A 419 5.81 -24.64 -9.13
C VAL A 419 4.70 -24.20 -10.07
N PRO A 420 4.73 -24.55 -11.38
CA PRO A 420 3.64 -24.22 -12.30
C PRO A 420 2.29 -24.75 -11.82
N GLU A 421 1.21 -24.00 -12.03
CA GLU A 421 -0.14 -24.40 -11.58
C GLU A 421 -0.62 -25.66 -12.32
N GLU A 422 -0.05 -25.96 -13.48
CA GLU A 422 -0.29 -27.16 -14.26
C GLU A 422 0.31 -28.42 -13.62
N PHE A 423 1.34 -28.27 -12.77
CA PHE A 423 1.95 -29.40 -12.05
C PHE A 423 1.27 -29.62 -10.70
N VAL A 424 1.04 -28.55 -9.97
CA VAL A 424 0.31 -28.57 -8.69
C VAL A 424 -0.67 -27.40 -8.68
N ALA A 425 -1.95 -27.71 -8.68
CA ALA A 425 -3.00 -26.69 -8.67
C ALA A 425 -2.98 -25.83 -7.39
N VAL A 426 -3.25 -24.55 -7.53
CA VAL A 426 -3.47 -23.65 -6.40
C VAL A 426 -4.89 -23.87 -5.88
N VAL A 427 -5.02 -24.41 -4.67
CA VAL A 427 -6.33 -24.72 -4.06
C VAL A 427 -6.72 -23.61 -3.09
N PRO A 428 -7.84 -22.91 -3.30
CA PRO A 428 -8.34 -21.90 -2.37
C PRO A 428 -8.66 -22.48 -0.99
N VAL A 429 -8.16 -21.83 0.06
CA VAL A 429 -8.32 -22.28 1.46
C VAL A 429 -8.94 -21.22 2.37
N GLY A 430 -9.00 -19.97 1.95
CA GLY A 430 -9.62 -18.91 2.72
C GLY A 430 -9.49 -17.55 2.06
N LYS A 431 -10.04 -16.52 2.70
CA LYS A 431 -10.08 -15.16 2.20
C LYS A 431 -9.62 -14.17 3.26
N MET A 432 -8.77 -13.24 2.86
CA MET A 432 -8.42 -12.05 3.66
C MET A 432 -9.25 -10.86 3.19
N THR A 433 -9.86 -10.16 4.15
CA THR A 433 -10.57 -8.89 3.93
C THR A 433 -9.91 -7.81 4.77
N LEU A 434 -9.48 -6.71 4.16
CA LEU A 434 -8.94 -5.54 4.85
C LEU A 434 -10.04 -4.48 4.99
N ASN A 435 -10.53 -4.27 6.20
CA ASN A 435 -11.75 -3.50 6.45
C ASN A 435 -11.57 -2.32 7.40
N ARG A 436 -10.33 -2.00 7.81
CA ARG A 436 -10.03 -0.88 8.69
C ARG A 436 -8.66 -0.29 8.40
N ASN A 437 -8.59 1.04 8.23
CA ASN A 437 -7.33 1.77 8.19
C ASN A 437 -6.70 1.88 9.58
N PRO A 438 -5.36 2.02 9.70
CA PRO A 438 -4.71 2.40 10.95
C PRO A 438 -5.22 3.75 11.46
N ASP A 439 -5.29 3.91 12.78
CA ASP A 439 -5.58 5.20 13.39
C ASP A 439 -4.33 6.09 13.45
N ASN A 440 -3.15 5.49 13.57
CA ASN A 440 -1.88 6.21 13.56
C ASN A 440 -0.81 5.48 12.73
N PHE A 441 -0.30 6.18 11.74
CA PHE A 441 0.70 5.62 10.82
C PHE A 441 1.99 5.20 11.54
N PHE A 442 2.50 6.00 12.49
CA PHE A 442 3.75 5.69 13.17
C PHE A 442 3.59 4.49 14.11
N THR A 443 2.60 4.54 15.00
CA THR A 443 2.44 3.50 16.03
C THR A 443 2.02 2.15 15.47
N GLU A 444 1.29 2.13 14.36
CA GLU A 444 0.81 0.89 13.75
C GLU A 444 1.64 0.48 12.53
N THR A 445 1.72 1.31 11.50
CA THR A 445 2.38 0.95 10.23
C THR A 445 3.90 1.03 10.29
N GLU A 446 4.45 2.06 10.96
CA GLU A 446 5.91 2.23 11.03
C GLU A 446 6.53 1.28 12.05
N GLN A 447 5.90 1.06 13.20
CA GLN A 447 6.43 0.21 14.27
C GLN A 447 6.11 -1.29 14.11
N VAL A 448 5.23 -1.69 13.19
CA VAL A 448 5.00 -3.12 12.98
C VAL A 448 6.28 -3.85 12.56
N ALA A 449 6.52 -4.99 13.19
CA ALA A 449 7.65 -5.87 12.95
C ALA A 449 7.16 -7.20 12.38
N PHE A 450 7.60 -7.53 11.17
CA PHE A 450 7.36 -8.85 10.57
C PHE A 450 8.62 -9.70 10.67
N CYS A 451 8.45 -11.00 10.82
CA CYS A 451 9.54 -11.96 10.79
C CYS A 451 9.08 -13.30 10.25
N THR A 452 9.81 -13.84 9.29
CA THR A 452 9.54 -15.19 8.74
C THR A 452 9.68 -16.30 9.80
N ALA A 453 10.39 -16.03 10.91
CA ALA A 453 10.50 -16.94 12.04
C ALA A 453 9.25 -16.96 12.96
N HIS A 454 8.34 -16.02 12.81
CA HIS A 454 7.09 -16.05 13.55
C HIS A 454 6.14 -17.05 12.87
N VAL A 455 6.13 -18.27 13.40
CA VAL A 455 5.27 -19.37 12.97
C VAL A 455 4.49 -19.92 14.16
N VAL A 456 3.43 -20.64 13.89
CA VAL A 456 2.58 -21.32 14.89
C VAL A 456 2.68 -22.84 14.72
N PRO A 457 2.27 -23.65 15.69
CA PRO A 457 2.23 -25.10 15.53
C PRO A 457 1.55 -25.49 14.20
N GLY A 458 2.16 -26.40 13.47
CA GLY A 458 1.65 -26.88 12.16
C GLY A 458 2.21 -26.14 10.95
N ILE A 459 3.03 -25.11 11.12
CA ILE A 459 3.78 -24.46 10.03
C ILE A 459 5.26 -24.53 10.37
N ASP A 460 6.08 -25.07 9.48
CA ASP A 460 7.51 -25.23 9.69
C ASP A 460 8.31 -24.78 8.46
N PHE A 461 9.61 -24.76 8.60
CA PHE A 461 10.57 -24.28 7.60
C PHE A 461 11.05 -25.44 6.72
N SER A 462 11.41 -25.09 5.50
CA SER A 462 12.22 -25.95 4.62
C SER A 462 13.69 -25.58 4.68
N ASN A 463 14.52 -26.35 3.99
CA ASN A 463 15.95 -26.10 3.86
C ASN A 463 16.29 -25.08 2.74
N ASP A 464 15.34 -24.28 2.28
CA ASP A 464 15.59 -23.16 1.37
C ASP A 464 16.65 -22.21 1.99
N PRO A 465 17.85 -22.06 1.35
CA PRO A 465 18.96 -21.30 1.95
C PRO A 465 18.65 -19.81 2.13
N LEU A 466 17.75 -19.25 1.30
CA LEU A 466 17.33 -17.86 1.45
C LEU A 466 16.34 -17.73 2.61
N LEU A 467 15.39 -18.65 2.77
CA LEU A 467 14.46 -18.67 3.91
C LEU A 467 15.22 -18.75 5.24
N GLN A 468 16.21 -19.64 5.32
CA GLN A 468 17.01 -19.83 6.54
C GLN A 468 17.73 -18.54 6.96
N GLY A 469 18.27 -17.76 6.01
CA GLY A 469 18.88 -16.46 6.32
C GLY A 469 17.86 -15.41 6.74
N ARG A 470 16.65 -15.44 6.17
CA ARG A 470 15.56 -14.53 6.53
C ARG A 470 15.08 -14.72 7.97
N ILE A 471 15.09 -15.93 8.48
CA ILE A 471 14.71 -16.27 9.87
C ILE A 471 15.49 -15.42 10.88
N LEU A 472 16.79 -15.26 10.70
CA LEU A 472 17.63 -14.42 11.56
C LEU A 472 17.48 -12.93 11.26
N SER A 473 17.60 -12.54 9.97
CA SER A 473 17.75 -11.16 9.55
C SER A 473 16.61 -10.24 10.02
N TYR A 474 15.37 -10.73 9.98
CA TYR A 474 14.21 -9.92 10.37
C TYR A 474 14.18 -9.63 11.88
N ILE A 475 14.56 -10.59 12.73
CA ILE A 475 14.64 -10.36 14.18
C ILE A 475 15.79 -9.40 14.49
N ASP A 476 16.96 -9.62 13.91
CA ASP A 476 18.17 -8.82 14.15
C ASP A 476 17.93 -7.33 13.84
N THR A 477 17.41 -7.03 12.66
CA THR A 477 17.14 -5.63 12.28
C THR A 477 16.12 -4.93 13.18
N GLN A 478 15.10 -5.65 13.70
CA GLN A 478 14.09 -5.06 14.59
C GLN A 478 14.67 -4.61 15.93
N ILE A 479 15.68 -5.28 16.46
CA ILE A 479 16.34 -4.89 17.72
C ILE A 479 16.88 -3.46 17.63
N SER A 480 17.59 -3.12 16.55
CA SER A 480 18.10 -1.77 16.34
C SER A 480 16.98 -0.78 15.97
N ARG A 481 16.10 -1.17 15.06
CA ARG A 481 15.07 -0.26 14.53
C ARG A 481 14.03 0.12 15.57
N LEU A 482 13.64 -0.78 16.45
CA LEU A 482 12.58 -0.60 17.44
C LEU A 482 13.10 -0.43 18.87
N GLY A 483 14.42 -0.31 19.04
CA GLY A 483 15.03 0.13 20.27
C GLY A 483 15.27 -0.94 21.34
N GLY A 484 15.16 -2.23 21.02
CA GLY A 484 15.50 -3.29 21.96
C GLY A 484 14.81 -4.63 21.68
N ALA A 485 15.21 -5.63 22.43
CA ALA A 485 14.71 -7.01 22.29
C ALA A 485 13.20 -7.16 22.65
N ASN A 486 12.64 -6.19 23.39
CA ASN A 486 11.23 -6.20 23.80
C ASN A 486 10.28 -5.55 22.77
N PHE A 487 10.66 -5.43 21.50
CA PHE A 487 9.84 -4.85 20.45
C PHE A 487 8.48 -5.57 20.26
N HIS A 488 8.37 -6.82 20.69
CA HIS A 488 7.11 -7.57 20.71
C HIS A 488 6.09 -7.03 21.73
N GLU A 489 6.50 -6.18 22.68
CA GLU A 489 5.59 -5.48 23.61
C GLU A 489 5.04 -4.17 23.04
N ILE A 490 5.53 -3.69 21.89
CA ILE A 490 4.88 -2.62 21.15
C ILE A 490 3.49 -3.15 20.72
N PRO A 491 2.39 -2.44 20.99
CA PRO A 491 1.03 -2.99 20.90
C PRO A 491 0.71 -3.68 19.58
N ILE A 492 1.12 -3.08 18.46
CA ILE A 492 0.87 -3.68 17.12
C ILE A 492 1.65 -5.00 16.90
N ASN A 493 2.71 -5.25 17.63
CA ASN A 493 3.53 -6.46 17.56
C ASN A 493 3.12 -7.51 18.59
N SER A 494 2.35 -7.09 19.59
CA SER A 494 1.94 -7.95 20.69
C SER A 494 0.94 -9.01 20.22
N PRO A 495 1.13 -10.29 20.55
CA PRO A 495 0.15 -11.32 20.22
C PRO A 495 -1.11 -11.14 21.08
N VAL A 496 -2.26 -11.57 20.55
CA VAL A 496 -3.51 -11.70 21.32
C VAL A 496 -3.46 -12.91 22.24
N ALA A 497 -2.68 -13.92 21.89
CA ALA A 497 -2.35 -15.05 22.76
C ALA A 497 -1.50 -14.59 23.94
N GLN A 498 -1.68 -15.23 25.09
CA GLN A 498 -0.92 -14.90 26.30
C GLN A 498 0.55 -15.31 26.15
N VAL A 499 1.46 -14.42 26.58
CA VAL A 499 2.91 -14.66 26.57
C VAL A 499 3.38 -15.03 27.97
N HIS A 500 3.93 -16.24 28.10
CA HIS A 500 4.54 -16.75 29.34
C HIS A 500 5.91 -17.35 29.03
N ASN A 501 6.98 -16.68 29.46
CA ASN A 501 8.36 -17.15 29.27
C ASN A 501 9.26 -16.59 30.37
N ASN A 502 10.54 -16.97 30.34
CA ASN A 502 11.57 -16.50 31.30
C ASN A 502 12.42 -15.34 30.75
N GLN A 503 12.04 -14.73 29.64
CA GLN A 503 12.65 -13.52 29.11
C GLN A 503 12.13 -12.32 29.89
N ARG A 504 12.95 -11.72 30.75
CA ARG A 504 12.49 -10.75 31.75
C ARG A 504 12.91 -9.33 31.41
N ASP A 505 14.12 -8.98 31.49
CA ASP A 505 14.64 -7.63 31.48
C ASP A 505 14.85 -7.04 30.07
N GLY A 506 15.58 -5.98 29.95
CA GLY A 506 15.92 -5.32 28.68
C GLY A 506 15.15 -4.01 28.45
N MET A 507 15.62 -3.22 27.51
CA MET A 507 15.06 -1.90 27.19
C MET A 507 13.56 -1.98 26.87
N HIS A 508 12.81 -0.99 27.38
CA HIS A 508 11.36 -0.84 27.15
C HIS A 508 10.48 -2.00 27.63
N ARG A 509 10.97 -2.81 28.60
CA ARG A 509 10.17 -3.86 29.21
C ARG A 509 8.95 -3.25 29.90
N GLN A 510 7.73 -3.71 29.54
CA GLN A 510 6.47 -3.20 30.08
C GLN A 510 5.78 -4.23 31.00
N ALA A 511 5.91 -5.53 30.70
CA ALA A 511 5.29 -6.57 31.49
C ALA A 511 5.88 -6.66 32.90
N ILE A 512 5.01 -6.66 33.93
CA ILE A 512 5.40 -6.81 35.34
C ILE A 512 5.21 -8.28 35.73
N HIS A 513 6.30 -9.04 35.67
CA HIS A 513 6.28 -10.45 36.05
C HIS A 513 6.34 -10.62 37.55
N ARG A 514 5.50 -11.50 38.08
CA ARG A 514 5.52 -11.90 39.51
C ARG A 514 6.34 -13.18 39.66
N GLY A 515 6.91 -13.38 40.84
CA GLY A 515 7.67 -14.56 41.18
C GLY A 515 9.18 -14.29 41.35
N ARG A 516 9.87 -15.22 41.95
CA ARG A 516 11.30 -15.13 42.29
C ARG A 516 12.22 -15.85 41.32
N SER A 517 11.65 -16.65 40.40
CA SER A 517 12.37 -17.43 39.41
C SER A 517 12.16 -16.90 37.98
N ASN A 518 13.23 -16.80 37.22
CA ASN A 518 13.23 -16.47 35.81
C ASN A 518 14.06 -17.47 34.96
N TYR A 519 14.13 -18.70 35.46
CA TYR A 519 14.90 -19.78 34.85
C TYR A 519 14.15 -21.11 34.98
N GLU A 520 14.47 -22.04 34.10
CA GLU A 520 13.94 -23.40 34.04
C GLU A 520 15.10 -24.38 33.85
N PRO A 521 15.14 -25.51 34.55
CA PRO A 521 14.21 -25.94 35.60
C PRO A 521 14.47 -25.22 36.93
N ASN A 522 13.41 -25.07 37.74
CA ASN A 522 13.53 -24.54 39.13
C ASN A 522 12.70 -25.37 40.11
N SER A 523 13.04 -25.27 41.39
CA SER A 523 12.36 -25.99 42.48
C SER A 523 11.46 -25.11 43.34
N PHE A 524 11.33 -23.82 43.02
CA PHE A 524 10.61 -22.86 43.86
C PHE A 524 9.11 -22.81 43.62
N GLY A 525 8.63 -23.39 42.50
CA GLY A 525 7.23 -23.35 42.13
C GLY A 525 6.69 -21.95 41.85
N GLY A 526 5.48 -21.86 41.43
CA GLY A 526 4.74 -20.62 41.22
C GLY A 526 5.36 -19.64 40.21
N GLY A 527 4.91 -19.67 39.00
CA GLY A 527 5.38 -18.80 37.92
C GLY A 527 6.24 -19.48 36.86
N CYS A 528 6.47 -20.78 37.01
CA CYS A 528 7.08 -21.57 35.95
C CYS A 528 6.01 -22.01 34.92
N PRO A 529 6.09 -21.61 33.66
CA PRO A 529 5.16 -22.07 32.65
C PRO A 529 5.40 -23.56 32.35
N PHE A 530 4.33 -24.33 32.21
CA PHE A 530 4.39 -25.71 31.78
C PHE A 530 4.66 -25.78 30.26
N GLN A 531 5.41 -26.77 29.83
CA GLN A 531 5.57 -27.08 28.42
C GLN A 531 4.28 -27.65 27.85
N ALA A 532 3.92 -27.18 26.64
CA ALA A 532 2.65 -27.54 25.99
C ALA A 532 2.58 -28.99 25.50
N GLY A 533 3.70 -29.74 25.52
CA GLY A 533 3.73 -31.12 25.03
C GLY A 533 3.38 -31.23 23.55
N THR A 534 2.43 -32.08 23.24
CA THR A 534 2.06 -32.36 21.84
C THR A 534 1.27 -31.25 21.15
N SER A 535 0.65 -30.35 21.92
CA SER A 535 -0.06 -29.18 21.38
C SER A 535 0.87 -27.97 21.10
N GLY A 536 2.13 -28.03 21.54
CA GLY A 536 3.10 -26.96 21.29
C GLY A 536 3.80 -27.10 19.95
N TYR A 537 4.54 -26.05 19.58
CA TYR A 537 5.37 -26.08 18.39
C TYR A 537 6.46 -27.15 18.51
N ARG A 538 6.60 -27.95 17.46
CA ARG A 538 7.66 -28.94 17.28
C ARG A 538 8.14 -28.88 15.82
N SER A 539 9.47 -28.77 15.66
CA SER A 539 10.05 -28.89 14.32
C SER A 539 9.86 -30.30 13.76
N PHE A 540 9.61 -30.39 12.48
CA PHE A 540 9.56 -31.67 11.77
C PHE A 540 10.94 -32.36 11.87
N PRO A 541 11.01 -33.61 12.30
CA PRO A 541 12.27 -34.33 12.44
C PRO A 541 12.75 -34.85 11.08
N GLU A 542 13.46 -34.00 10.33
CA GLU A 542 14.02 -34.32 9.02
C GLU A 542 15.35 -35.07 9.17
N PRO A 543 15.50 -36.30 8.64
CA PRO A 543 16.74 -37.01 8.67
C PRO A 543 17.74 -36.45 7.64
N ILE A 544 18.95 -36.10 8.06
CA ILE A 544 20.01 -35.61 7.17
C ILE A 544 21.22 -36.49 7.33
N ALA A 545 21.71 -37.07 6.22
CA ALA A 545 22.87 -37.96 6.19
C ALA A 545 23.93 -37.45 5.20
N GLU A 546 24.29 -36.15 5.29
CA GLU A 546 25.19 -35.47 4.37
C GLU A 546 26.34 -34.77 5.10
N ASP A 547 27.45 -34.51 4.39
CA ASP A 547 28.56 -33.73 4.88
C ASP A 547 28.26 -32.24 4.91
N LYS A 548 28.82 -31.51 5.88
CA LYS A 548 28.74 -30.04 5.93
C LYS A 548 29.68 -29.43 4.90
N VAL A 549 29.14 -28.94 3.79
CA VAL A 549 29.92 -28.37 2.69
C VAL A 549 29.41 -26.95 2.33
N ARG A 550 30.25 -26.19 1.61
CA ARG A 550 29.82 -24.96 0.93
C ARG A 550 29.63 -25.28 -0.54
N GLY A 551 28.42 -25.05 -1.07
CA GLY A 551 28.10 -25.36 -2.46
C GLY A 551 26.64 -25.10 -2.76
N LYS A 552 26.22 -25.55 -3.93
CA LYS A 552 24.82 -25.49 -4.39
C LYS A 552 24.39 -26.88 -4.87
N PRO A 553 23.12 -27.27 -4.72
CA PRO A 553 22.56 -28.43 -5.39
C PRO A 553 22.73 -28.34 -6.92
N ALA A 554 22.84 -29.47 -7.59
CA ALA A 554 23.08 -29.50 -9.04
C ALA A 554 21.97 -28.76 -9.82
N LEU A 555 20.68 -28.92 -9.43
CA LEU A 555 19.54 -28.30 -10.10
C LEU A 555 19.52 -26.78 -9.96
N PHE A 556 20.20 -26.20 -8.95
CA PHE A 556 20.32 -24.74 -8.79
C PHE A 556 21.15 -24.09 -9.92
N SER A 557 21.87 -24.87 -10.72
CA SER A 557 22.63 -24.37 -11.87
C SER A 557 21.80 -24.15 -13.14
N ASP A 558 20.54 -24.57 -13.15
CA ASP A 558 19.59 -24.17 -14.20
C ASP A 558 19.04 -22.76 -13.95
N HIS A 559 19.57 -21.78 -14.66
CA HIS A 559 19.20 -20.39 -14.51
C HIS A 559 18.15 -19.91 -15.53
N TYR A 560 17.83 -20.71 -16.57
CA TYR A 560 17.12 -20.21 -17.74
C TYR A 560 15.80 -20.91 -18.06
N SER A 561 15.61 -22.17 -17.69
CA SER A 561 14.41 -22.94 -18.08
C SER A 561 13.11 -22.26 -17.64
N GLN A 562 13.01 -21.82 -16.40
CA GLN A 562 11.81 -21.12 -15.94
C GLN A 562 11.76 -19.65 -16.39
N ALA A 563 12.88 -19.03 -16.71
CA ALA A 563 12.90 -17.74 -17.37
C ALA A 563 12.27 -17.83 -18.78
N ARG A 564 12.58 -18.92 -19.54
CA ARG A 564 11.90 -19.22 -20.83
C ARG A 564 10.42 -19.49 -20.65
N LEU A 565 10.05 -20.30 -19.65
CA LEU A 565 8.65 -20.54 -19.32
C LEU A 565 7.89 -19.23 -19.12
N PHE A 566 8.42 -18.32 -18.28
CA PHE A 566 7.79 -17.04 -18.04
C PHE A 566 7.66 -16.22 -19.32
N TRP A 567 8.75 -16.06 -20.10
CA TRP A 567 8.74 -15.34 -21.37
C TRP A 567 7.71 -15.91 -22.37
N ASN A 568 7.70 -17.22 -22.55
CA ASN A 568 6.80 -17.90 -23.47
C ASN A 568 5.33 -17.80 -23.07
N SER A 569 5.06 -17.60 -21.78
CA SER A 569 3.72 -17.49 -21.21
C SER A 569 3.12 -16.08 -21.31
N GLN A 570 3.91 -15.07 -21.73
CA GLN A 570 3.45 -13.71 -21.83
C GLN A 570 2.75 -13.46 -23.18
N SER A 571 1.72 -12.59 -23.18
CA SER A 571 1.10 -12.07 -24.40
C SER A 571 2.08 -11.15 -25.18
N ASP A 572 1.76 -10.83 -26.43
CA ASP A 572 2.56 -9.94 -27.25
C ASP A 572 2.73 -8.55 -26.64
N ALA A 573 1.67 -8.02 -26.02
CA ALA A 573 1.73 -6.75 -25.29
C ALA A 573 2.67 -6.82 -24.08
N GLU A 574 2.54 -7.87 -23.25
CA GLU A 574 3.42 -8.07 -22.09
C GLU A 574 4.88 -8.27 -22.51
N LYS A 575 5.15 -9.01 -23.60
CA LYS A 575 6.49 -9.14 -24.18
C LYS A 575 7.05 -7.79 -24.63
N SER A 576 6.24 -6.97 -25.28
CA SER A 576 6.64 -5.61 -25.69
C SER A 576 6.98 -4.73 -24.49
N HIS A 577 6.21 -4.81 -23.41
CA HIS A 577 6.47 -4.08 -22.17
C HIS A 577 7.79 -4.52 -21.52
N ILE A 578 8.08 -5.82 -21.49
CA ILE A 578 9.36 -6.37 -20.97
C ILE A 578 10.53 -5.84 -21.79
N ILE A 579 10.45 -5.89 -23.14
CA ILE A 579 11.48 -5.36 -24.03
C ILE A 579 11.70 -3.86 -23.79
N ASN A 580 10.62 -3.10 -23.67
CA ASN A 580 10.69 -1.66 -23.44
C ASN A 580 11.30 -1.34 -22.07
N ALA A 581 10.99 -2.13 -21.03
CA ALA A 581 11.55 -1.99 -19.72
C ALA A 581 13.07 -2.26 -19.71
N PHE A 582 13.53 -3.37 -20.30
CA PHE A 582 14.97 -3.62 -20.46
C PHE A 582 15.66 -2.50 -21.25
N GLY A 583 15.06 -2.06 -22.35
CA GLY A 583 15.56 -0.95 -23.15
C GLY A 583 15.72 0.32 -22.31
N PHE A 584 14.69 0.71 -21.54
CA PHE A 584 14.73 1.89 -20.69
C PHE A 584 15.81 1.78 -19.59
N GLU A 585 15.83 0.68 -18.86
CA GLU A 585 16.77 0.46 -17.75
C GLU A 585 18.22 0.48 -18.25
N LEU A 586 18.50 -0.27 -19.32
CA LEU A 586 19.86 -0.43 -19.84
C LEU A 586 20.39 0.80 -20.58
N THR A 587 19.52 1.67 -21.12
CA THR A 587 19.98 2.97 -21.64
C THR A 587 20.53 3.89 -20.57
N ARG A 588 20.15 3.70 -19.30
CA ARG A 588 20.70 4.44 -18.18
C ARG A 588 22.00 3.88 -17.61
N VAL A 589 22.35 2.65 -17.93
CA VAL A 589 23.64 2.04 -17.58
C VAL A 589 24.74 2.72 -18.41
N GLN A 590 25.75 3.24 -17.76
CA GLN A 590 26.83 3.99 -18.42
C GLN A 590 27.93 3.09 -18.96
N THR A 591 28.15 1.94 -18.34
CA THR A 591 29.21 0.98 -18.70
C THR A 591 28.79 0.05 -19.84
N PRO A 592 29.30 0.20 -21.07
CA PRO A 592 28.86 -0.62 -22.22
C PRO A 592 29.01 -2.12 -22.01
N ALA A 593 30.07 -2.57 -21.34
CA ALA A 593 30.31 -3.99 -21.07
C ALA A 593 29.20 -4.64 -20.23
N VAL A 594 28.57 -3.90 -19.33
CA VAL A 594 27.42 -4.37 -18.53
C VAL A 594 26.23 -4.63 -19.45
N ARG A 595 25.91 -3.71 -20.37
CA ARG A 595 24.84 -3.89 -21.36
C ARG A 595 25.05 -5.15 -22.20
N VAL A 596 26.28 -5.37 -22.68
CA VAL A 596 26.63 -6.55 -23.48
C VAL A 596 26.45 -7.86 -22.68
N ARG A 597 26.87 -7.89 -21.40
CA ARG A 597 26.67 -9.06 -20.54
C ARG A 597 25.18 -9.36 -20.31
N VAL A 598 24.35 -8.32 -20.10
CA VAL A 598 22.90 -8.52 -19.96
C VAL A 598 22.31 -9.10 -21.25
N LEU A 599 22.68 -8.57 -22.43
CA LEU A 599 22.23 -9.11 -23.73
C LEU A 599 22.66 -10.58 -23.91
N SER A 600 23.91 -10.94 -23.52
CA SER A 600 24.42 -12.31 -23.55
C SER A 600 23.59 -13.24 -22.64
N MET A 601 23.13 -12.75 -21.50
CA MET A 601 22.24 -13.48 -20.59
C MET A 601 20.84 -13.65 -21.19
N LEU A 602 20.25 -12.59 -21.77
CA LEU A 602 18.93 -12.62 -22.40
C LEU A 602 18.91 -13.52 -23.65
N ALA A 603 20.04 -13.70 -24.35
CA ALA A 603 20.14 -14.60 -25.49
C ALA A 603 19.89 -16.07 -25.11
N ASN A 604 20.13 -16.47 -23.85
CA ASN A 604 19.77 -17.77 -23.33
C ASN A 604 18.27 -17.93 -23.05
N VAL A 605 17.54 -16.82 -22.89
CA VAL A 605 16.07 -16.83 -22.68
C VAL A 605 15.35 -16.93 -24.03
N ALA A 606 15.53 -15.93 -24.90
CA ALA A 606 14.92 -15.91 -26.21
C ALA A 606 15.76 -15.05 -27.19
N PRO A 607 16.11 -15.57 -28.36
CA PRO A 607 16.86 -14.81 -29.37
C PRO A 607 16.14 -13.51 -29.78
N GLU A 608 14.80 -13.53 -29.88
CA GLU A 608 14.00 -12.37 -30.23
C GLU A 608 14.02 -11.28 -29.15
N LEU A 609 14.01 -11.66 -27.86
CA LEU A 609 14.13 -10.73 -26.74
C LEU A 609 15.48 -10.02 -26.80
N ALA A 610 16.57 -10.79 -26.92
CA ALA A 610 17.93 -10.24 -27.01
C ALA A 610 18.09 -9.31 -28.19
N ALA A 611 17.57 -9.69 -29.38
CA ALA A 611 17.65 -8.89 -30.59
C ALA A 611 16.90 -7.55 -30.48
N LYS A 612 15.66 -7.58 -29.96
CA LYS A 612 14.87 -6.36 -29.80
C LYS A 612 15.47 -5.41 -28.75
N VAL A 613 15.96 -5.93 -27.63
CA VAL A 613 16.65 -5.10 -26.62
C VAL A 613 17.97 -4.56 -27.17
N ALA A 614 18.78 -5.36 -27.88
CA ALA A 614 20.02 -4.91 -28.53
C ALA A 614 19.77 -3.77 -29.50
N SER A 615 18.70 -3.89 -30.33
CA SER A 615 18.30 -2.83 -31.27
C SER A 615 18.01 -1.51 -30.55
N LYS A 616 17.32 -1.54 -29.38
CA LYS A 616 17.06 -0.33 -28.58
C LYS A 616 18.33 0.30 -28.00
N LEU A 617 19.39 -0.49 -27.82
CA LEU A 617 20.67 -0.04 -27.28
C LEU A 617 21.69 0.35 -28.39
N GLY A 618 21.35 0.10 -29.65
CA GLY A 618 22.28 0.29 -30.77
C GLY A 618 23.46 -0.66 -30.73
N LEU A 619 23.23 -1.90 -30.27
CA LEU A 619 24.26 -2.93 -30.11
C LEU A 619 23.93 -4.17 -30.96
N ASP A 620 24.94 -4.93 -31.32
CA ASP A 620 24.77 -6.27 -31.87
C ASP A 620 24.46 -7.27 -30.75
N VAL A 621 23.76 -8.36 -31.10
CA VAL A 621 23.49 -9.45 -30.15
C VAL A 621 24.76 -10.24 -29.92
N PRO A 622 25.27 -10.30 -28.68
CA PRO A 622 26.45 -11.11 -28.37
C PRO A 622 26.13 -12.60 -28.34
N GLU A 623 27.16 -13.43 -28.30
CA GLU A 623 26.99 -14.86 -28.02
C GLU A 623 26.30 -15.09 -26.69
N PRO A 624 25.47 -16.13 -26.57
CA PRO A 624 24.80 -16.48 -25.32
C PRO A 624 25.81 -16.70 -24.18
N MET A 625 25.46 -16.25 -22.98
CA MET A 625 26.30 -16.46 -21.80
C MET A 625 26.55 -17.96 -21.55
N PRO A 626 27.76 -18.38 -21.23
CA PRO A 626 28.05 -19.77 -20.89
C PRO A 626 27.17 -20.27 -19.75
N LEU A 627 26.69 -21.50 -19.86
CA LEU A 627 25.88 -22.14 -18.83
C LEU A 627 26.75 -22.50 -17.62
N ALA A 628 26.14 -22.44 -16.42
CA ALA A 628 26.80 -22.76 -15.16
C ALA A 628 27.14 -24.27 -15.03
N SER A 629 26.47 -25.12 -15.78
CA SER A 629 26.65 -26.57 -15.80
C SER A 629 26.30 -27.14 -17.17
N ASN A 630 26.51 -28.47 -17.32
CA ASN A 630 26.09 -29.21 -18.51
C ASN A 630 24.59 -29.57 -18.53
N LEU A 631 23.79 -29.10 -17.59
CA LEU A 631 22.35 -29.31 -17.61
C LEU A 631 21.73 -28.58 -18.81
N PRO A 632 20.88 -29.27 -19.59
CA PRO A 632 20.18 -28.60 -20.69
C PRO A 632 19.19 -27.56 -20.16
N ILE A 633 18.96 -26.52 -20.93
CA ILE A 633 17.83 -25.61 -20.69
C ILE A 633 16.58 -26.36 -21.12
N LEU A 634 15.66 -26.55 -20.19
CA LEU A 634 14.39 -27.26 -20.44
C LEU A 634 13.37 -26.34 -21.10
N GLU A 635 12.57 -26.93 -21.96
CA GLU A 635 11.39 -26.25 -22.53
C GLU A 635 10.15 -26.74 -21.80
N TYR A 636 9.32 -25.79 -21.32
CA TYR A 636 8.03 -26.01 -20.72
C TYR A 636 6.94 -25.46 -21.62
N ASP A 637 5.77 -26.09 -21.60
CA ASP A 637 4.59 -25.52 -22.22
C ASP A 637 4.22 -24.18 -21.54
N PRO A 638 3.74 -23.18 -22.31
CA PRO A 638 3.32 -21.91 -21.75
C PRO A 638 2.23 -22.08 -20.67
N SER A 639 2.39 -21.41 -19.53
CA SER A 639 1.41 -21.39 -18.45
C SER A 639 0.56 -20.10 -18.52
N PRO A 640 -0.73 -20.21 -18.84
CA PRO A 640 -1.63 -19.04 -18.84
C PRO A 640 -1.67 -18.31 -17.50
N ALA A 641 -1.48 -19.01 -16.39
CA ALA A 641 -1.48 -18.47 -15.04
C ALA A 641 -0.37 -17.43 -14.81
N LEU A 642 0.68 -17.41 -15.64
CA LEU A 642 1.80 -16.46 -15.55
C LEU A 642 1.52 -15.13 -16.26
N SER A 643 0.56 -15.07 -17.18
CA SER A 643 0.09 -13.82 -17.78
C SER A 643 -0.80 -13.05 -16.79
N LEU A 644 -0.55 -11.76 -16.66
CA LEU A 644 -1.36 -10.84 -15.84
C LEU A 644 -2.78 -10.71 -16.42
N LEU A 645 -2.93 -10.80 -17.73
CA LEU A 645 -4.20 -10.59 -18.44
C LEU A 645 -5.22 -11.72 -18.22
N THR A 646 -4.82 -12.86 -17.70
CA THR A 646 -5.73 -13.99 -17.41
C THR A 646 -6.44 -13.86 -16.06
N ARG A 647 -6.19 -12.79 -15.30
CA ARG A 647 -6.73 -12.58 -13.95
C ARG A 647 -7.48 -11.25 -13.83
N PRO A 648 -8.60 -11.06 -14.56
CA PRO A 648 -9.33 -9.78 -14.59
C PRO A 648 -10.02 -9.46 -13.24
N GLY A 649 -10.26 -10.45 -12.38
CA GLY A 649 -10.96 -10.30 -11.10
C GLY A 649 -12.48 -10.33 -11.22
N GLU A 650 -13.15 -10.12 -10.08
CA GLU A 650 -14.61 -10.25 -9.95
C GLU A 650 -15.30 -8.94 -9.57
N MET A 651 -14.53 -7.87 -9.32
CA MET A 651 -15.08 -6.60 -8.81
C MET A 651 -15.60 -5.65 -9.90
N GLY A 652 -15.38 -5.95 -11.18
CA GLY A 652 -15.81 -5.12 -12.29
C GLY A 652 -15.30 -3.68 -12.19
N ALA A 653 -16.19 -2.70 -12.37
CA ALA A 653 -15.88 -1.27 -12.34
C ALA A 653 -15.69 -0.69 -10.91
N ARG A 654 -15.86 -1.48 -9.87
CA ARG A 654 -15.77 -0.98 -8.47
C ARG A 654 -14.43 -0.32 -8.20
N THR A 655 -14.48 0.85 -7.55
CA THR A 655 -13.32 1.67 -7.17
C THR A 655 -12.49 2.25 -8.33
N ARG A 656 -12.86 2.00 -9.60
CA ARG A 656 -12.22 2.65 -10.75
C ARG A 656 -12.51 4.14 -10.74
N ARG A 657 -11.47 4.95 -10.86
CA ARG A 657 -11.58 6.42 -10.92
C ARG A 657 -11.89 6.87 -12.33
N VAL A 658 -12.98 7.61 -12.52
CA VAL A 658 -13.41 8.06 -13.87
C VAL A 658 -13.49 9.58 -13.87
N ALA A 659 -12.74 10.22 -14.78
CA ALA A 659 -12.85 11.65 -15.03
C ALA A 659 -14.05 11.94 -15.94
N ILE A 660 -14.82 12.96 -15.62
CA ILE A 660 -15.86 13.53 -16.50
C ILE A 660 -15.44 14.97 -16.79
N LEU A 661 -15.01 15.25 -18.03
CA LEU A 661 -14.56 16.59 -18.39
C LEU A 661 -15.73 17.55 -18.54
N VAL A 662 -15.69 18.68 -17.83
CA VAL A 662 -16.75 19.71 -17.87
C VAL A 662 -16.17 21.09 -18.13
N ALA A 663 -16.94 21.90 -18.90
CA ALA A 663 -16.69 23.32 -19.11
C ALA A 663 -18.06 24.04 -19.23
N ASP A 664 -18.07 25.36 -19.32
CA ASP A 664 -19.31 26.12 -19.44
C ASP A 664 -20.16 25.68 -20.63
N ALA A 665 -21.46 25.57 -20.41
CA ALA A 665 -22.47 25.05 -21.32
C ALA A 665 -22.25 23.57 -21.74
N VAL A 666 -21.71 22.74 -20.79
CA VAL A 666 -21.70 21.29 -20.94
C VAL A 666 -23.11 20.71 -20.96
N ASP A 667 -23.33 19.59 -21.68
CA ASP A 667 -24.54 18.80 -21.54
C ASP A 667 -24.66 18.26 -20.12
N GLY A 668 -25.41 18.95 -19.27
CA GLY A 668 -25.58 18.66 -17.86
C GLY A 668 -26.31 17.35 -17.61
N ASN A 669 -27.29 17.02 -18.45
CA ASN A 669 -28.05 15.79 -18.34
C ASN A 669 -27.15 14.57 -18.60
N ALA A 670 -26.35 14.59 -19.64
CA ALA A 670 -25.41 13.52 -19.97
C ALA A 670 -24.32 13.38 -18.90
N ALA A 671 -23.76 14.51 -18.41
CA ALA A 671 -22.73 14.50 -17.38
C ALA A 671 -23.25 13.90 -16.04
N GLN A 672 -24.41 14.35 -15.58
CA GLN A 672 -25.01 13.89 -14.31
C GLN A 672 -25.48 12.42 -14.41
N ALA A 673 -26.07 12.03 -15.55
CA ALA A 673 -26.50 10.66 -15.77
C ALA A 673 -25.30 9.69 -15.80
N ALA A 674 -24.22 10.05 -16.49
CA ALA A 674 -23.00 9.26 -16.50
C ALA A 674 -22.40 9.15 -15.08
N TYR A 675 -22.33 10.26 -14.34
CA TYR A 675 -21.88 10.28 -12.94
C TYR A 675 -22.70 9.33 -12.08
N GLY A 676 -24.04 9.42 -12.15
CA GLY A 676 -24.95 8.57 -11.39
C GLY A 676 -24.85 7.08 -11.74
N MET A 677 -24.68 6.76 -13.03
CA MET A 677 -24.52 5.37 -13.46
C MET A 677 -23.19 4.77 -12.99
N LEU A 678 -22.11 5.54 -13.02
CA LEU A 678 -20.80 5.13 -12.49
C LEU A 678 -20.84 4.87 -10.98
N LEU A 679 -21.41 5.78 -10.20
CA LEU A 679 -21.60 5.59 -8.75
C LEU A 679 -22.43 4.36 -8.44
N LYS A 680 -23.51 4.13 -9.19
CA LYS A 680 -24.37 2.95 -9.00
C LYS A 680 -23.61 1.64 -9.18
N ASN A 681 -22.59 1.63 -10.05
CA ASN A 681 -21.71 0.48 -10.30
C ASN A 681 -20.45 0.48 -9.42
N GLY A 682 -20.38 1.36 -8.40
CA GLY A 682 -19.29 1.41 -7.44
C GLY A 682 -18.01 2.08 -7.95
N ALA A 683 -18.02 2.67 -9.14
CA ALA A 683 -16.92 3.48 -9.63
C ALA A 683 -16.84 4.83 -8.90
N VAL A 684 -15.73 5.54 -9.03
CA VAL A 684 -15.45 6.83 -8.38
C VAL A 684 -15.36 7.92 -9.45
N PRO A 685 -16.50 8.47 -9.93
CA PRO A 685 -16.48 9.55 -10.89
C PRO A 685 -16.07 10.87 -10.25
N ARG A 686 -15.47 11.77 -11.05
CA ARG A 686 -15.14 13.14 -10.67
C ARG A 686 -15.45 14.10 -11.81
N MET A 687 -16.11 15.24 -11.51
CA MET A 687 -16.26 16.36 -12.42
C MET A 687 -14.95 17.13 -12.48
N VAL A 688 -14.27 17.05 -13.62
CA VAL A 688 -12.95 17.63 -13.86
C VAL A 688 -13.06 18.81 -14.81
N GLY A 689 -12.59 19.98 -14.41
CA GLY A 689 -12.64 21.19 -15.24
C GLY A 689 -11.34 21.99 -15.21
N ALA A 690 -11.29 23.14 -15.88
CA ALA A 690 -10.11 23.98 -15.91
C ALA A 690 -9.77 24.60 -14.54
N LYS A 691 -10.76 24.82 -13.69
CA LYS A 691 -10.64 25.42 -12.33
C LYS A 691 -11.78 24.95 -11.43
N LEU A 692 -11.60 25.08 -10.12
CA LEU A 692 -12.69 24.85 -9.17
C LEU A 692 -13.79 25.90 -9.30
N GLY A 693 -14.97 25.59 -8.81
CA GLY A 693 -16.18 26.42 -8.87
C GLY A 693 -17.26 25.80 -9.72
N LYS A 694 -18.17 26.63 -10.22
CA LYS A 694 -19.33 26.15 -10.99
C LYS A 694 -19.13 26.39 -12.48
N VAL A 695 -19.53 25.42 -13.28
CA VAL A 695 -19.73 25.56 -14.73
C VAL A 695 -21.23 25.54 -15.01
N SER A 696 -21.66 26.32 -15.98
CA SER A 696 -23.04 26.30 -16.47
C SER A 696 -23.30 25.04 -17.29
N THR A 697 -24.55 24.57 -17.31
CA THR A 697 -24.97 23.52 -18.24
C THR A 697 -25.70 24.13 -19.45
N SER A 698 -25.85 23.38 -20.53
CA SER A 698 -26.63 23.80 -21.71
C SER A 698 -28.11 24.05 -21.37
N GLU A 699 -28.61 23.40 -20.29
CA GLU A 699 -29.99 23.56 -19.79
C GLU A 699 -30.15 24.72 -18.80
N GLY A 700 -29.08 25.47 -18.48
CA GLY A 700 -29.11 26.63 -17.58
C GLY A 700 -28.95 26.29 -16.11
N ALA A 701 -28.67 25.04 -15.75
CA ALA A 701 -28.26 24.63 -14.40
C ALA A 701 -26.76 24.87 -14.18
N ALA A 702 -26.27 24.53 -12.98
CA ALA A 702 -24.84 24.59 -12.66
C ALA A 702 -24.34 23.24 -12.14
N ILE A 703 -23.09 22.91 -12.46
CA ILE A 703 -22.36 21.73 -11.98
C ILE A 703 -21.13 22.22 -11.24
N ASP A 704 -20.86 21.67 -10.06
CA ASP A 704 -19.63 21.94 -9.33
C ASP A 704 -18.47 21.14 -9.93
N VAL A 705 -17.36 21.83 -10.20
CA VAL A 705 -16.08 21.20 -10.57
C VAL A 705 -15.42 20.71 -9.29
N GLU A 706 -15.25 19.40 -9.18
CA GLU A 706 -14.71 18.76 -7.98
C GLU A 706 -13.18 18.85 -7.92
N ILE A 707 -12.53 18.86 -9.11
CA ILE A 707 -11.06 18.91 -9.22
C ILE A 707 -10.65 19.64 -10.51
N SER A 708 -9.57 20.41 -10.46
CA SER A 708 -9.01 21.00 -11.68
C SER A 708 -8.17 19.98 -12.44
N MET A 709 -8.09 20.12 -13.78
CA MET A 709 -7.22 19.27 -14.61
C MET A 709 -5.75 19.32 -14.18
N GLU A 710 -5.32 20.44 -13.63
CA GLU A 710 -3.95 20.61 -13.11
C GLU A 710 -3.72 19.77 -11.83
N ALA A 711 -4.67 19.80 -10.88
CA ALA A 711 -4.57 19.03 -9.63
C ALA A 711 -4.94 17.54 -9.80
N GLY A 712 -5.77 17.23 -10.79
CA GLY A 712 -6.20 15.88 -11.16
C GLY A 712 -5.85 15.57 -12.61
N PRO A 713 -4.58 15.43 -12.99
CA PRO A 713 -4.20 15.10 -14.36
C PRO A 713 -4.68 13.71 -14.77
N SER A 714 -4.74 13.49 -16.07
CA SER A 714 -5.25 12.27 -16.72
C SER A 714 -4.75 10.96 -16.10
N VAL A 715 -3.48 10.92 -15.70
CA VAL A 715 -2.83 9.72 -15.15
C VAL A 715 -3.45 9.20 -13.85
N LEU A 716 -4.14 10.05 -13.11
CA LEU A 716 -4.80 9.67 -11.83
C LEU A 716 -6.15 8.97 -12.02
N TYR A 717 -6.63 8.84 -13.27
CA TYR A 717 -7.91 8.23 -13.60
C TYR A 717 -7.75 6.97 -14.44
N ASP A 718 -8.66 6.02 -14.26
CA ASP A 718 -8.70 4.75 -14.97
C ASP A 718 -9.45 4.87 -16.31
N ALA A 719 -10.30 5.90 -16.45
CA ALA A 719 -11.09 6.13 -17.66
C ALA A 719 -11.58 7.58 -17.75
N LEU A 720 -12.10 7.93 -18.93
CA LEU A 720 -12.58 9.27 -19.26
C LEU A 720 -13.98 9.23 -19.84
N VAL A 721 -14.85 10.16 -19.39
CA VAL A 721 -16.11 10.52 -20.04
C VAL A 721 -16.01 11.95 -20.55
N VAL A 722 -16.37 12.17 -21.80
CA VAL A 722 -16.47 13.48 -22.45
C VAL A 722 -17.94 13.73 -22.78
N PRO A 723 -18.70 14.46 -21.95
CA PRO A 723 -20.07 14.83 -22.23
C PRO A 723 -20.15 15.77 -23.45
N GLY A 724 -21.35 15.88 -24.02
CA GLY A 724 -21.65 16.81 -25.10
C GLY A 724 -21.69 18.28 -24.67
N GLY A 725 -22.22 19.13 -25.55
CA GLY A 725 -22.34 20.58 -25.39
C GLY A 725 -21.38 21.34 -26.29
N LYS A 726 -21.89 21.86 -27.41
CA LYS A 726 -21.06 22.51 -28.44
C LYS A 726 -20.13 23.60 -27.96
N VAL A 727 -20.58 24.41 -26.98
CA VAL A 727 -19.76 25.49 -26.41
C VAL A 727 -18.69 24.93 -25.50
N ALA A 728 -19.03 23.98 -24.63
CA ALA A 728 -18.09 23.32 -23.75
C ALA A 728 -16.98 22.60 -24.54
N ILE A 729 -17.36 21.83 -25.55
CA ILE A 729 -16.41 21.13 -26.45
C ILE A 729 -15.49 22.11 -27.19
N ARG A 730 -16.00 23.27 -27.62
CA ARG A 730 -15.16 24.31 -28.21
C ARG A 730 -14.13 24.84 -27.22
N GLN A 731 -14.53 25.11 -26.00
CA GLN A 731 -13.62 25.58 -24.94
C GLN A 731 -12.54 24.53 -24.63
N LEU A 732 -12.95 23.28 -24.38
CA LEU A 732 -12.01 22.16 -24.13
C LEU A 732 -11.06 21.94 -25.32
N SER A 733 -11.54 22.14 -26.57
CA SER A 733 -10.70 22.01 -27.76
C SER A 733 -9.65 23.11 -27.91
N GLN A 734 -9.75 24.20 -27.14
CA GLN A 734 -8.77 25.29 -27.08
C GLN A 734 -7.89 25.20 -25.85
N ASP A 735 -8.18 24.30 -24.93
CA ASP A 735 -7.43 24.08 -23.69
C ASP A 735 -6.39 22.96 -23.91
N GLY A 736 -5.12 23.33 -23.78
CA GLY A 736 -4.00 22.37 -23.93
C GLY A 736 -4.04 21.25 -22.93
N ASN A 737 -4.47 21.52 -21.67
CA ASN A 737 -4.60 20.50 -20.63
C ASN A 737 -5.71 19.50 -20.96
N ALA A 738 -6.83 19.95 -21.51
CA ALA A 738 -7.92 19.08 -21.92
C ALA A 738 -7.51 18.17 -23.11
N LEU A 739 -6.80 18.72 -24.11
CA LEU A 739 -6.28 17.92 -25.21
C LEU A 739 -5.24 16.91 -24.74
N GLU A 740 -4.32 17.29 -23.88
CA GLU A 740 -3.34 16.39 -23.28
C GLU A 740 -4.05 15.30 -22.45
N PHE A 741 -5.06 15.67 -21.66
CA PHE A 741 -5.85 14.73 -20.88
C PHE A 741 -6.42 13.61 -21.74
N VAL A 742 -7.05 13.94 -22.85
CA VAL A 742 -7.62 12.98 -23.79
C VAL A 742 -6.52 12.12 -24.43
N ARG A 743 -5.44 12.74 -24.92
CA ARG A 743 -4.30 12.03 -25.52
C ARG A 743 -3.68 11.01 -24.58
N LEU A 744 -3.46 11.39 -23.32
CA LEU A 744 -2.88 10.48 -22.33
C LEU A 744 -3.83 9.34 -21.95
N GLN A 745 -5.15 9.57 -21.89
CA GLN A 745 -6.11 8.46 -21.70
C GLN A 745 -6.01 7.43 -22.82
N HIS A 746 -5.95 7.88 -24.06
CA HIS A 746 -5.80 7.00 -25.22
C HIS A 746 -4.43 6.30 -25.22
N ARG A 747 -3.34 7.07 -25.05
CA ARG A 747 -1.96 6.56 -25.04
C ARG A 747 -1.72 5.53 -23.93
N HIS A 748 -2.38 5.68 -22.79
CA HIS A 748 -2.32 4.73 -21.69
C HIS A 748 -3.36 3.62 -21.80
N CYS A 749 -3.94 3.41 -22.98
CA CYS A 749 -4.86 2.31 -23.31
C CYS A 749 -6.15 2.28 -22.50
N LYS A 750 -6.55 3.39 -21.86
CA LYS A 750 -7.69 3.51 -20.96
C LYS A 750 -9.01 3.69 -21.72
N PRO A 751 -10.15 3.23 -21.14
CA PRO A 751 -11.47 3.45 -21.76
C PRO A 751 -11.84 4.92 -21.87
N ILE A 752 -12.45 5.30 -23.00
CA ILE A 752 -12.94 6.64 -23.26
C ILE A 752 -14.38 6.54 -23.78
N LEU A 753 -15.30 7.27 -23.14
CA LEU A 753 -16.68 7.45 -23.60
C LEU A 753 -16.89 8.90 -24.03
N ALA A 754 -17.23 9.14 -25.30
CA ALA A 754 -17.63 10.45 -25.82
C ALA A 754 -19.12 10.44 -26.18
N ILE A 755 -19.86 11.46 -25.71
CA ILE A 755 -21.31 11.57 -25.87
C ILE A 755 -21.63 12.78 -26.75
N GLY A 756 -22.45 12.61 -27.76
CA GLY A 756 -22.86 13.69 -28.64
C GLY A 756 -21.70 14.45 -29.27
N ASP A 757 -21.62 15.75 -29.05
CA ASP A 757 -20.53 16.61 -29.55
C ASP A 757 -19.15 16.26 -28.97
N GLY A 758 -19.08 15.46 -27.88
CA GLY A 758 -17.84 15.00 -27.23
C GLY A 758 -16.88 14.29 -28.19
N GLY A 759 -17.42 13.61 -29.24
CA GLY A 759 -16.63 13.01 -30.30
C GLY A 759 -15.71 13.99 -31.04
N SER A 760 -16.12 15.27 -31.14
CA SER A 760 -15.31 16.31 -31.78
C SER A 760 -14.04 16.65 -31.01
N LEU A 761 -14.05 16.51 -29.68
CA LEU A 761 -12.85 16.69 -28.86
C LEU A 761 -11.82 15.59 -29.13
N LEU A 762 -12.27 14.34 -29.30
CA LEU A 762 -11.40 13.22 -29.68
C LEU A 762 -10.69 13.49 -31.00
N SER A 763 -11.46 13.93 -32.02
CA SER A 763 -10.90 14.29 -33.33
C SER A 763 -9.90 15.45 -33.22
N LYS A 764 -10.16 16.44 -32.35
CA LYS A 764 -9.26 17.58 -32.12
C LYS A 764 -7.99 17.18 -31.35
N ALA A 765 -8.07 16.14 -30.53
CA ALA A 765 -6.93 15.54 -29.83
C ALA A 765 -6.16 14.53 -30.73
N ASP A 766 -6.52 14.40 -32.01
CA ASP A 766 -5.91 13.48 -32.98
C ASP A 766 -6.04 12.00 -32.57
N ILE A 767 -7.12 11.62 -31.87
CA ILE A 767 -7.36 10.24 -31.46
C ILE A 767 -7.81 9.41 -32.68
N PRO A 768 -7.11 8.29 -32.98
CA PRO A 768 -7.51 7.39 -34.04
C PRO A 768 -8.89 6.76 -33.80
N ALA A 769 -9.73 6.65 -34.80
CA ALA A 769 -11.05 6.03 -34.70
C ALA A 769 -11.01 4.48 -34.71
N ILE A 770 -9.90 3.91 -35.15
CA ILE A 770 -9.66 2.47 -35.31
C ILE A 770 -8.30 2.08 -34.69
N LEU A 771 -8.20 0.84 -34.36
CA LEU A 771 -6.93 0.26 -33.83
C LEU A 771 -5.87 0.15 -34.97
N PRO A 772 -4.58 -0.02 -34.61
CA PRO A 772 -3.50 -0.17 -35.59
C PRO A 772 -3.69 -1.34 -36.58
N ASP A 773 -4.40 -2.38 -36.17
CA ASP A 773 -4.74 -3.55 -36.98
C ASP A 773 -5.94 -3.32 -37.92
N GLY A 774 -6.57 -2.13 -37.87
CA GLY A 774 -7.74 -1.76 -38.64
C GLY A 774 -9.08 -2.18 -38.02
N SER A 775 -9.09 -2.83 -36.87
CA SER A 775 -10.31 -3.20 -36.15
C SER A 775 -10.92 -2.02 -35.39
N VAL A 776 -12.15 -2.19 -34.92
CA VAL A 776 -12.83 -1.20 -34.04
C VAL A 776 -12.26 -1.27 -32.64
N ASP A 777 -11.94 -0.13 -32.05
CA ASP A 777 -11.46 -0.04 -30.68
C ASP A 777 -12.61 -0.26 -29.69
N PRO A 778 -12.62 -1.36 -28.93
CA PRO A 778 -13.71 -1.68 -28.01
C PRO A 778 -13.74 -0.77 -26.76
N SER A 779 -12.66 -0.04 -26.50
CA SER A 779 -12.51 0.88 -25.37
C SER A 779 -12.61 2.36 -25.76
N LEU A 780 -12.89 2.67 -27.05
CA LEU A 780 -13.19 3.99 -27.54
C LEU A 780 -14.67 4.06 -27.97
N ILE A 781 -15.52 4.43 -27.04
CA ILE A 781 -16.97 4.41 -27.22
C ILE A 781 -17.45 5.81 -27.60
N VAL A 782 -17.94 5.99 -28.81
CA VAL A 782 -18.54 7.24 -29.29
C VAL A 782 -20.03 7.01 -29.57
N ILE A 783 -20.89 7.79 -28.93
CA ILE A 783 -22.35 7.65 -29.00
C ILE A 783 -23.05 8.98 -29.27
N GLY A 784 -24.23 8.94 -29.88
CA GLY A 784 -25.14 10.08 -29.91
C GLY A 784 -25.80 10.34 -28.55
N GLU A 785 -26.51 11.47 -28.45
CA GLU A 785 -27.17 11.88 -27.21
C GLU A 785 -28.17 10.83 -26.68
N ASP A 786 -28.89 10.14 -27.54
CA ASP A 786 -29.88 9.12 -27.17
C ASP A 786 -29.26 7.76 -26.79
N GLY A 787 -27.96 7.57 -27.02
CA GLY A 787 -27.26 6.28 -26.84
C GLY A 787 -26.67 6.03 -25.46
N LEU A 788 -26.88 6.91 -24.48
CA LEU A 788 -26.15 6.93 -23.22
C LEU A 788 -26.19 5.58 -22.47
N LYS A 789 -27.37 4.96 -22.35
CA LYS A 789 -27.50 3.69 -21.61
C LYS A 789 -26.63 2.59 -22.23
N GLN A 790 -26.75 2.37 -23.54
CA GLN A 790 -25.97 1.35 -24.24
C GLN A 790 -24.48 1.69 -24.26
N GLY A 791 -24.14 2.97 -24.42
CA GLY A 791 -22.75 3.43 -24.35
C GLY A 791 -22.12 3.18 -22.98
N MET A 792 -22.85 3.45 -21.91
CA MET A 792 -22.39 3.17 -20.53
C MET A 792 -22.22 1.68 -20.25
N GLU A 793 -23.09 0.81 -20.76
CA GLU A 793 -22.92 -0.64 -20.64
C GLU A 793 -21.61 -1.11 -21.29
N LYS A 794 -21.32 -0.65 -22.50
CA LYS A 794 -20.04 -0.92 -23.18
C LYS A 794 -18.84 -0.33 -22.43
N PHE A 795 -19.00 0.88 -21.91
CA PHE A 795 -17.94 1.55 -21.17
C PHE A 795 -17.62 0.85 -19.85
N LEU A 796 -18.62 0.35 -19.13
CA LEU A 796 -18.42 -0.44 -17.92
C LEU A 796 -17.70 -1.76 -18.24
N THR A 797 -18.07 -2.45 -19.31
CA THR A 797 -17.34 -3.65 -19.77
C THR A 797 -15.88 -3.34 -20.10
N ALA A 798 -15.61 -2.22 -20.80
CA ALA A 798 -14.24 -1.80 -21.08
C ALA A 798 -13.47 -1.45 -19.79
N LEU A 799 -14.16 -0.86 -18.81
CA LEU A 799 -13.56 -0.51 -17.50
C LEU A 799 -13.21 -1.75 -16.68
N GLU A 800 -13.97 -2.85 -16.80
CA GLU A 800 -13.66 -4.14 -16.20
C GLU A 800 -12.39 -4.75 -16.78
N VAL A 801 -12.22 -4.69 -18.09
CA VAL A 801 -11.01 -5.15 -18.80
C VAL A 801 -9.81 -4.27 -18.46
N HIS A 802 -10.04 -3.02 -18.06
CA HIS A 802 -9.08 -2.00 -17.67
C HIS A 802 -8.33 -1.35 -18.81
N ARG A 803 -7.69 -2.08 -19.73
CA ARG A 803 -6.85 -1.50 -20.80
C ARG A 803 -7.00 -2.24 -22.12
N CYS A 804 -6.97 -1.49 -23.22
CA CYS A 804 -6.91 -1.99 -24.58
C CYS A 804 -5.48 -1.85 -25.13
N TYR A 805 -4.62 -2.82 -24.83
CA TYR A 805 -3.21 -2.79 -25.25
C TYR A 805 -3.01 -2.88 -26.77
N THR A 806 -4.02 -3.27 -27.54
CA THR A 806 -3.97 -3.25 -29.02
C THR A 806 -3.80 -1.84 -29.59
N ARG A 807 -4.00 -0.78 -28.79
CA ARG A 807 -3.68 0.60 -29.17
C ARG A 807 -2.18 0.89 -29.26
N GLU A 808 -1.36 0.08 -28.63
CA GLU A 808 0.07 0.35 -28.53
C GLU A 808 0.77 0.16 -29.88
N THR A 809 1.61 1.12 -30.20
CA THR A 809 2.48 1.09 -31.37
C THR A 809 3.89 1.48 -30.97
N GLU A 810 4.88 1.19 -31.81
CA GLU A 810 6.25 1.69 -31.68
C GLU A 810 6.63 2.46 -32.95
N PRO A 811 6.85 3.77 -32.87
CA PRO A 811 6.74 4.63 -31.67
C PRO A 811 5.31 4.72 -31.13
N PRO A 812 5.14 5.11 -29.84
CA PRO A 812 3.82 5.23 -29.26
C PRO A 812 2.96 6.27 -30.00
N PRO A 813 1.62 6.09 -30.01
CA PRO A 813 0.72 7.03 -30.70
C PRO A 813 0.78 8.41 -30.01
N THR A 814 0.47 9.44 -30.80
CA THR A 814 0.47 10.86 -30.37
C THR A 814 -0.55 11.16 -29.30
#